data_e3b7719fae7e06236ed36251d5f9212a
#
_entry.id   e3b7719fae7e06236ed36251d5f9212a
#
_cell.length_a   1.000
_cell.length_b   1.000
_cell.length_c   1.000
_cell.angle_alpha   90.00
_cell.angle_beta   90.00
_cell.angle_gamma   90.00
#
_symmetry.space_group_name_H-M   'P 1'
#
loop_
_entity.id
_entity.type
_entity.pdbx_description
1 polymer ?
#
loop_
_entity_poly.entity_id
_entity_poly.type
_entity_poly.pdbx_seq_one_letter_code
_entity_poly.pdbx_strand_id
1 'polypeptide(L)'
;MNILWPHLNPEWIPVSHLGRHRYESIESVMAKWDWDKLIWGKVRRLVFNLQKRIYKATKSGRYSKARNLMYLLQNSYYATLLAVRTVTTENKGKRTAGVDRVRANTPRQKMALVKDMLDTIHNGWDKYRPMPAKRIYIPKANGKLRPLGIPTIKDRAMQAVTKTALEPFYEAKFESCSYGFRPAMGCHDAIEKIAASLLKKQKWVLDADIKGCFDNIDHKFLAAQIDTHWRPIVKRWLKAGYMEKYEYNQTNMGTPQGGTISPLLANIALDQMETDLIEHLRSLKGWKSKIGITTVSTKVDKKNKKSYRVRKHLKTDLVRYADDFVVLHEDKEVIEESKRFIGKWLEVRGLTLSEEKTKIVHSTEGFDFLGHHIRHYENQIKGTYKLKRLNGTPTEQRRAKATHVLRVEPTKEKIKGHYRDISDTIWKLKAATPMQLIATLQPKISGWANYYKTVHSNEAFSKLDHLLWKRLYQWACRRHPNKGKRWVADKYFGIVNGRKWTFAQIVGKGKDRKIVKYLKGYSKHKERTGSYARVGYDRSYYDGDTAYWAERLSKGYGNITPAKAKMLRRQDGICPVCKCRFTNTDLPEAHHIHPRHLGGEDTYSNLVLVHLHCHDKIHRENPGIKGITISQTSPELEGFLNNGMAPAYLTKDTKVSKSTNMVPSIKFDTSTVLRTGKEAGIITPASGGDKGHNLKSLK
;
A
#
# COMPACT_ATOMS: atom_id res chain seq x y z
N MET A 1 -15.75 30.56 33.44
CA MET A 1 -14.98 31.21 32.36
C MET A 1 -15.66 30.89 31.02
N ASN A 2 -16.46 31.81 30.55
CA ASN A 2 -17.15 31.73 29.26
C ASN A 2 -16.13 31.98 28.15
N ILE A 3 -15.70 30.96 27.47
CA ILE A 3 -14.91 31.11 26.24
C ILE A 3 -15.93 31.22 25.09
N LEU A 4 -16.20 32.48 24.70
CA LEU A 4 -16.85 32.83 23.46
C LEU A 4 -16.11 32.24 22.27
N TRP A 5 -16.80 31.40 21.51
CA TRP A 5 -16.35 30.86 20.24
C TRP A 5 -17.06 31.58 19.10
N PRO A 6 -16.50 32.68 18.57
CA PRO A 6 -17.01 33.27 17.34
C PRO A 6 -16.42 32.45 16.16
N HIS A 7 -17.27 32.10 15.20
CA HIS A 7 -16.94 31.50 13.89
C HIS A 7 -16.64 29.98 13.81
N LEU A 8 -17.29 29.17 14.59
CA LEU A 8 -17.43 27.76 14.24
C LEU A 8 -18.73 27.55 13.48
N ASN A 9 -18.58 27.04 12.23
CA ASN A 9 -19.69 26.60 11.40
C ASN A 9 -20.56 25.63 12.21
N PRO A 10 -21.90 25.76 12.27
CA PRO A 10 -22.81 24.91 13.09
C PRO A 10 -22.66 23.41 12.86
N GLU A 11 -21.99 22.99 11.78
CA GLU A 11 -21.70 21.59 11.43
C GLU A 11 -20.69 20.87 12.34
N TRP A 12 -20.05 21.55 13.31
CA TRP A 12 -18.97 21.02 14.16
C TRP A 12 -19.34 20.82 15.63
N ILE A 13 -20.64 20.79 15.97
CA ILE A 13 -21.09 20.68 17.36
C ILE A 13 -20.72 19.28 17.90
N PRO A 14 -19.87 19.19 18.97
CA PRO A 14 -19.68 17.94 19.69
C PRO A 14 -21.02 17.48 20.27
N VAL A 15 -21.25 16.17 20.32
CA VAL A 15 -22.47 15.58 20.91
C VAL A 15 -22.69 16.08 22.36
N SER A 16 -21.61 16.41 23.10
CA SER A 16 -21.65 16.96 24.46
C SER A 16 -22.09 18.44 24.54
N HIS A 17 -22.12 19.18 23.43
CA HIS A 17 -22.53 20.58 23.39
C HIS A 17 -23.87 20.83 22.71
N LEU A 18 -24.63 19.77 22.41
CA LEU A 18 -26.08 19.87 22.14
C LEU A 18 -26.82 20.12 23.47
N GLY A 19 -26.34 21.13 24.22
CA GLY A 19 -26.88 21.57 25.48
C GLY A 19 -28.20 22.31 25.29
N ARG A 20 -29.22 21.82 25.93
CA ARG A 20 -30.46 22.40 26.45
C ARG A 20 -31.33 23.38 25.64
N HIS A 21 -30.95 23.80 24.44
CA HIS A 21 -31.81 24.65 23.60
C HIS A 21 -31.96 24.08 22.19
N ARG A 22 -33.18 23.56 21.90
CA ARG A 22 -33.69 22.89 20.70
C ARG A 22 -33.13 21.46 20.50
N TYR A 23 -33.74 20.55 21.27
CA TYR A 23 -33.78 19.14 20.94
C TYR A 23 -34.63 18.93 19.65
N GLU A 24 -34.02 19.08 18.50
CA GLU A 24 -34.30 18.07 17.49
C GLU A 24 -33.71 16.80 18.07
N SER A 25 -34.56 15.86 18.48
CA SER A 25 -34.09 14.60 19.06
C SER A 25 -33.07 13.97 18.10
N ILE A 26 -32.02 13.33 18.64
CA ILE A 26 -31.06 12.54 17.83
C ILE A 26 -31.86 11.69 16.83
N GLU A 27 -33.06 11.26 17.19
CA GLU A 27 -34.02 10.53 16.37
C GLU A 27 -34.53 11.32 15.16
N SER A 28 -34.89 12.60 15.29
CA SER A 28 -35.36 13.42 14.17
C SER A 28 -34.24 13.75 13.18
N VAL A 29 -33.00 13.94 13.68
CA VAL A 29 -31.82 14.14 12.87
C VAL A 29 -31.45 12.81 12.15
N MET A 30 -31.56 11.68 12.83
CA MET A 30 -31.25 10.35 12.26
C MET A 30 -32.34 9.84 11.31
N ALA A 31 -33.61 10.19 11.51
CA ALA A 31 -34.69 9.86 10.58
C ALA A 31 -34.51 10.50 9.19
N LYS A 32 -33.78 11.62 9.12
CA LYS A 32 -33.44 12.32 7.86
C LYS A 32 -32.23 11.70 7.14
N TRP A 33 -31.46 10.78 7.78
CA TRP A 33 -30.17 10.30 7.24
C TRP A 33 -30.23 8.84 6.83
N ASP A 34 -30.44 8.60 5.56
CA ASP A 34 -30.29 7.30 4.93
C ASP A 34 -28.80 7.03 4.69
N TRP A 35 -28.29 5.87 5.12
CA TRP A 35 -26.91 5.44 4.92
C TRP A 35 -26.46 5.56 3.46
N ASP A 36 -27.35 5.30 2.52
CA ASP A 36 -27.06 5.29 1.10
C ASP A 36 -27.05 6.70 0.49
N LYS A 37 -27.73 7.66 1.13
CA LYS A 37 -27.75 9.08 0.73
C LYS A 37 -26.61 9.90 1.33
N LEU A 38 -25.79 9.31 2.24
CA LEU A 38 -24.68 10.01 2.85
C LEU A 38 -23.60 10.41 1.83
N ILE A 39 -23.22 11.68 1.82
CA ILE A 39 -22.14 12.22 1.00
C ILE A 39 -20.80 11.89 1.68
N TRP A 40 -20.31 10.67 1.46
CA TRP A 40 -19.11 10.14 2.11
C TRP A 40 -17.84 10.97 1.84
N GLY A 41 -17.77 11.68 0.72
CA GLY A 41 -16.69 12.63 0.42
C GLY A 41 -16.65 13.78 1.43
N LYS A 42 -17.82 14.32 1.83
CA LYS A 42 -17.94 15.35 2.88
C LYS A 42 -17.50 14.78 4.23
N VAL A 43 -18.02 13.61 4.61
CA VAL A 43 -17.67 12.93 5.88
C VAL A 43 -16.15 12.72 6.00
N ARG A 44 -15.51 12.12 4.98
CA ARG A 44 -14.06 11.90 4.99
C ARG A 44 -13.26 13.20 5.04
N ARG A 45 -13.66 14.22 4.29
CA ARG A 45 -12.98 15.51 4.28
C ARG A 45 -13.00 16.19 5.64
N LEU A 46 -14.14 16.18 6.34
CA LEU A 46 -14.29 16.76 7.66
C LEU A 46 -13.39 16.05 8.68
N VAL A 47 -13.45 14.72 8.74
CA VAL A 47 -12.58 13.92 9.62
C VAL A 47 -11.10 14.17 9.31
N PHE A 48 -10.72 14.13 8.03
CA PHE A 48 -9.34 14.32 7.61
C PHE A 48 -8.80 15.73 7.90
N ASN A 49 -9.64 16.75 7.82
CA ASN A 49 -9.25 18.12 8.18
C ASN A 49 -8.92 18.22 9.68
N LEU A 50 -9.68 17.58 10.57
CA LEU A 50 -9.33 17.50 11.99
C LEU A 50 -8.03 16.72 12.21
N GLN A 51 -7.85 15.59 11.55
CA GLN A 51 -6.63 14.79 11.63
C GLN A 51 -5.39 15.60 11.22
N LYS A 52 -5.46 16.37 10.14
CA LYS A 52 -4.37 17.29 9.75
C LYS A 52 -4.07 18.35 10.81
N ARG A 53 -5.12 18.89 11.45
CA ARG A 53 -4.96 19.89 12.53
C ARG A 53 -4.32 19.26 13.78
N ILE A 54 -4.71 18.03 14.15
CA ILE A 54 -4.09 17.27 15.24
C ILE A 54 -2.60 17.07 14.95
N TYR A 55 -2.27 16.52 13.78
CA TYR A 55 -0.89 16.30 13.33
C TYR A 55 -0.06 17.58 13.40
N LYS A 56 -0.55 18.69 12.83
CA LYS A 56 0.14 19.98 12.82
C LYS A 56 0.34 20.53 14.24
N ALA A 57 -0.67 20.44 15.11
CA ALA A 57 -0.57 20.87 16.50
C ALA A 57 0.47 20.07 17.27
N THR A 58 0.49 18.74 17.08
CA THR A 58 1.49 17.85 17.71
C THR A 58 2.89 18.14 17.21
N LYS A 59 3.08 18.25 15.88
CA LYS A 59 4.40 18.53 15.27
C LYS A 59 4.99 19.88 15.71
N SER A 60 4.15 20.85 16.08
CA SER A 60 4.56 22.15 16.61
C SER A 60 4.57 22.20 18.16
N GLY A 61 4.55 21.06 18.85
CA GLY A 61 4.63 21.00 20.34
C GLY A 61 3.37 21.48 21.08
N ARG A 62 2.30 21.87 20.39
CA ARG A 62 1.05 22.36 20.99
C ARG A 62 0.15 21.21 21.45
N TYR A 63 0.62 20.43 22.43
CA TYR A 63 -0.03 19.19 22.85
C TYR A 63 -1.43 19.38 23.44
N SER A 64 -1.68 20.45 24.23
CA SER A 64 -3.02 20.74 24.78
C SER A 64 -4.04 20.98 23.64
N LYS A 65 -3.66 21.74 22.62
CA LYS A 65 -4.50 21.93 21.43
C LYS A 65 -4.72 20.62 20.68
N ALA A 66 -3.69 19.79 20.56
CA ALA A 66 -3.81 18.48 19.91
C ALA A 66 -4.81 17.60 20.66
N ARG A 67 -4.71 17.50 22.01
CA ARG A 67 -5.64 16.74 22.85
C ARG A 67 -7.09 17.20 22.70
N ASN A 68 -7.35 18.50 22.72
CA ASN A 68 -8.70 19.04 22.55
C ASN A 68 -9.27 18.66 21.17
N LEU A 69 -8.47 18.72 20.10
CA LEU A 69 -8.89 18.29 18.76
C LEU A 69 -9.11 16.78 18.66
N MET A 70 -8.29 15.97 19.35
CA MET A 70 -8.46 14.52 19.42
C MET A 70 -9.76 14.15 20.15
N TYR A 71 -10.05 14.83 21.27
CA TYR A 71 -11.30 14.66 22.01
C TYR A 71 -12.52 15.03 21.14
N LEU A 72 -12.45 16.17 20.47
CA LEU A 72 -13.49 16.61 19.52
C LEU A 72 -13.71 15.56 18.42
N LEU A 73 -12.64 15.02 17.86
CA LEU A 73 -12.72 14.03 16.80
C LEU A 73 -13.31 12.69 17.29
N GLN A 74 -12.91 12.22 18.47
CA GLN A 74 -13.40 10.97 19.07
C GLN A 74 -14.90 11.02 19.37
N ASN A 75 -15.44 12.20 19.70
CA ASN A 75 -16.84 12.40 19.99
C ASN A 75 -17.66 12.89 18.78
N SER A 76 -17.03 12.91 17.59
CA SER A 76 -17.65 13.42 16.38
C SER A 76 -18.58 12.39 15.74
N TYR A 77 -19.79 12.83 15.37
CA TYR A 77 -20.73 12.06 14.56
C TYR A 77 -20.08 11.55 13.25
N TYR A 78 -19.33 12.40 12.55
CA TYR A 78 -18.70 12.04 11.29
C TYR A 78 -17.58 11.00 11.48
N ALA A 79 -16.86 11.04 12.60
CA ALA A 79 -15.86 10.00 12.91
C ALA A 79 -16.53 8.66 13.21
N THR A 80 -17.68 8.66 13.90
CA THR A 80 -18.48 7.47 14.17
C THR A 80 -19.03 6.85 12.88
N LEU A 81 -19.61 7.66 11.99
CA LEU A 81 -20.02 7.23 10.65
C LEU A 81 -18.88 6.56 9.88
N LEU A 82 -17.73 7.22 9.84
CA LEU A 82 -16.56 6.70 9.12
C LEU A 82 -16.03 5.41 9.73
N ALA A 83 -16.01 5.28 11.06
CA ALA A 83 -15.61 4.08 11.77
C ALA A 83 -16.53 2.90 11.46
N VAL A 84 -17.86 3.10 11.52
CA VAL A 84 -18.82 2.07 11.15
C VAL A 84 -18.65 1.67 9.69
N ARG A 85 -18.49 2.62 8.77
CA ARG A 85 -18.22 2.34 7.36
C ARG A 85 -16.95 1.51 7.19
N THR A 86 -15.85 1.91 7.85
CA THR A 86 -14.58 1.20 7.76
C THR A 86 -14.73 -0.26 8.18
N VAL A 87 -15.40 -0.53 9.30
CA VAL A 87 -15.53 -1.90 9.84
C VAL A 87 -16.54 -2.73 9.06
N THR A 88 -17.69 -2.15 8.66
CA THR A 88 -18.80 -2.90 8.06
C THR A 88 -18.79 -2.93 6.53
N THR A 89 -17.99 -2.07 5.89
CA THR A 89 -18.02 -1.92 4.43
C THR A 89 -16.64 -2.08 3.79
N GLU A 90 -15.60 -1.43 4.33
CA GLU A 90 -14.28 -1.33 3.70
C GLU A 90 -13.35 -2.49 4.10
N ASN A 91 -13.36 -2.91 5.38
CA ASN A 91 -12.49 -3.96 5.89
C ASN A 91 -12.83 -5.35 5.32
N LYS A 92 -11.79 -6.18 5.11
CA LYS A 92 -11.97 -7.58 4.68
C LYS A 92 -12.79 -8.40 5.69
N GLY A 93 -12.67 -8.11 6.98
CA GLY A 93 -13.41 -8.75 8.07
C GLY A 93 -14.87 -8.29 8.24
N LYS A 94 -15.43 -7.52 7.32
CA LYS A 94 -16.79 -6.92 7.40
C LYS A 94 -17.91 -7.93 7.65
N ARG A 95 -17.75 -9.18 7.23
CA ARG A 95 -18.75 -10.26 7.40
C ARG A 95 -18.47 -11.17 8.60
N THR A 96 -17.38 -10.94 9.34
CA THR A 96 -16.98 -11.78 10.48
C THR A 96 -17.53 -11.21 11.78
N ALA A 97 -18.45 -11.93 12.41
CA ALA A 97 -19.01 -11.58 13.71
C ALA A 97 -18.03 -11.89 14.88
N GLY A 98 -18.18 -11.19 15.99
CA GLY A 98 -17.51 -11.49 17.25
C GLY A 98 -18.20 -12.62 18.03
N VAL A 99 -18.06 -12.60 19.37
CA VAL A 99 -18.74 -13.53 20.28
C VAL A 99 -20.24 -13.35 20.30
N ASP A 100 -20.70 -12.13 20.08
CA ASP A 100 -22.10 -11.72 20.00
C ASP A 100 -22.84 -12.23 18.75
N ARG A 101 -22.15 -12.80 17.79
CA ARG A 101 -22.66 -13.24 16.47
C ARG A 101 -23.34 -12.14 15.65
N VAL A 102 -23.28 -10.87 16.11
CA VAL A 102 -23.91 -9.71 15.45
C VAL A 102 -23.12 -9.30 14.19
N ARG A 103 -23.87 -8.94 13.15
CA ARG A 103 -23.35 -8.37 11.88
C ARG A 103 -24.17 -7.14 11.50
N ALA A 104 -23.52 -6.17 10.85
CA ALA A 104 -24.20 -4.98 10.31
C ALA A 104 -24.01 -4.95 8.79
N ASN A 105 -24.85 -5.70 8.07
CA ASN A 105 -24.76 -5.87 6.62
C ASN A 105 -25.65 -4.86 5.85
N THR A 106 -26.84 -4.55 6.37
CA THR A 106 -27.82 -3.66 5.72
C THR A 106 -27.60 -2.19 6.13
N PRO A 107 -28.04 -1.23 5.30
CA PRO A 107 -28.03 0.21 5.63
C PRO A 107 -28.67 0.50 6.99
N ARG A 108 -29.85 -0.08 7.26
CA ARG A 108 -30.56 0.08 8.53
C ARG A 108 -29.76 -0.41 9.73
N GLN A 109 -29.13 -1.60 9.62
CA GLN A 109 -28.28 -2.15 10.69
C GLN A 109 -27.03 -1.29 10.95
N LYS A 110 -26.44 -0.70 9.90
CA LYS A 110 -25.30 0.21 10.03
C LYS A 110 -25.66 1.50 10.73
N MET A 111 -26.83 2.08 10.40
CA MET A 111 -27.34 3.28 11.08
C MET A 111 -27.73 2.98 12.53
N ALA A 112 -28.33 1.82 12.82
CA ALA A 112 -28.60 1.39 14.19
C ALA A 112 -27.31 1.26 15.01
N LEU A 113 -26.23 0.71 14.42
CA LEU A 113 -24.92 0.66 15.05
C LEU A 113 -24.34 2.06 15.30
N VAL A 114 -24.50 3.00 14.37
CA VAL A 114 -24.09 4.41 14.57
C VAL A 114 -24.82 5.02 15.75
N LYS A 115 -26.15 4.81 15.86
CA LYS A 115 -26.95 5.30 16.99
C LYS A 115 -26.45 4.72 18.31
N ASP A 116 -26.33 3.40 18.40
CA ASP A 116 -25.87 2.71 19.61
C ASP A 116 -24.45 3.17 20.04
N MET A 117 -23.56 3.45 19.09
CA MET A 117 -22.23 3.99 19.40
C MET A 117 -22.31 5.44 19.91
N LEU A 118 -23.14 6.29 19.31
CA LEU A 118 -23.33 7.67 19.76
C LEU A 118 -23.94 7.72 21.15
N ASP A 119 -24.94 6.88 21.43
CA ASP A 119 -25.53 6.74 22.75
C ASP A 119 -24.48 6.28 23.77
N THR A 120 -23.63 5.31 23.40
CA THR A 120 -22.52 4.86 24.24
C THR A 120 -21.51 5.97 24.52
N ILE A 121 -21.16 6.78 23.51
CA ILE A 121 -20.23 7.91 23.63
C ILE A 121 -20.86 9.02 24.49
N HIS A 122 -22.14 9.31 24.30
CA HIS A 122 -22.89 10.32 25.07
C HIS A 122 -23.00 9.94 26.54
N ASN A 123 -23.27 8.66 26.85
CA ASN A 123 -23.34 8.12 28.19
C ASN A 123 -21.99 8.06 28.91
N GLY A 124 -20.89 8.34 28.21
CA GLY A 124 -19.53 8.39 28.70
C GLY A 124 -18.71 7.15 28.37
N TRP A 125 -17.49 7.41 27.87
CA TRP A 125 -16.51 6.37 27.55
C TRP A 125 -16.11 5.53 28.76
N ASP A 126 -16.24 6.04 29.97
CA ASP A 126 -15.95 5.37 31.23
C ASP A 126 -16.94 4.23 31.54
N LYS A 127 -18.18 4.33 31.10
CA LYS A 127 -19.21 3.31 31.25
C LYS A 127 -19.14 2.21 30.21
N TYR A 128 -18.51 2.45 29.08
CA TYR A 128 -18.37 1.45 28.01
C TYR A 128 -17.50 0.27 28.45
N ARG A 129 -18.00 -0.94 28.27
CA ARG A 129 -17.30 -2.20 28.56
C ARG A 129 -17.20 -3.03 27.28
N PRO A 130 -15.96 -3.29 26.79
CA PRO A 130 -15.76 -4.15 25.62
C PRO A 130 -16.07 -5.60 25.95
N MET A 131 -16.57 -6.34 24.97
CA MET A 131 -16.77 -7.78 25.06
C MET A 131 -15.47 -8.54 24.77
N PRO A 132 -15.32 -9.78 25.27
CA PRO A 132 -14.19 -10.64 24.97
C PRO A 132 -14.06 -10.88 23.46
N ALA A 133 -12.84 -11.01 22.96
CA ALA A 133 -12.60 -11.34 21.54
C ALA A 133 -12.89 -12.83 21.29
N LYS A 134 -13.47 -13.16 20.13
CA LYS A 134 -13.61 -14.55 19.70
C LYS A 134 -12.28 -15.08 19.20
N ARG A 135 -11.74 -16.13 19.83
CA ARG A 135 -10.50 -16.79 19.42
C ARG A 135 -10.75 -17.74 18.25
N ILE A 136 -9.95 -17.61 17.20
CA ILE A 136 -9.86 -18.57 16.09
C ILE A 136 -8.40 -18.78 15.71
N TYR A 137 -8.11 -19.92 15.04
CA TYR A 137 -6.76 -20.25 14.61
C TYR A 137 -6.67 -20.30 13.09
N ILE A 138 -5.65 -19.64 12.53
CA ILE A 138 -5.39 -19.64 11.09
C ILE A 138 -4.07 -20.35 10.83
N PRO A 139 -4.03 -21.35 9.91
CA PRO A 139 -2.78 -22.06 9.59
C PRO A 139 -1.77 -21.11 8.92
N LYS A 140 -0.52 -21.15 9.39
CA LYS A 140 0.63 -20.51 8.74
C LYS A 140 1.20 -21.41 7.66
N ALA A 141 2.01 -20.85 6.74
CA ALA A 141 2.67 -21.61 5.68
C ALA A 141 3.59 -22.73 6.19
N ASN A 142 4.10 -22.62 7.42
CA ASN A 142 4.93 -23.64 8.08
C ASN A 142 4.14 -24.67 8.92
N GLY A 143 2.82 -24.73 8.76
CA GLY A 143 1.94 -25.64 9.51
C GLY A 143 1.60 -25.20 10.94
N LYS A 144 2.32 -24.24 11.55
CA LYS A 144 1.99 -23.70 12.86
C LYS A 144 0.69 -22.88 12.76
N LEU A 145 -0.09 -22.83 13.84
CA LEU A 145 -1.32 -22.04 13.93
C LEU A 145 -1.03 -20.61 14.39
N ARG A 146 -1.76 -19.62 13.84
CA ARG A 146 -1.77 -18.24 14.30
C ARG A 146 -3.07 -18.00 15.06
N PRO A 147 -3.02 -17.66 16.35
CA PRO A 147 -4.20 -17.24 17.08
C PRO A 147 -4.67 -15.88 16.57
N LEU A 148 -5.98 -15.74 16.35
CA LEU A 148 -6.61 -14.48 15.95
C LEU A 148 -7.75 -14.20 16.94
N GLY A 149 -7.74 -13.03 17.57
CA GLY A 149 -8.81 -12.56 18.43
C GLY A 149 -9.72 -11.60 17.64
N ILE A 150 -10.98 -11.95 17.46
CA ILE A 150 -11.97 -11.16 16.71
C ILE A 150 -12.91 -10.46 17.68
N PRO A 151 -12.78 -9.13 17.93
CA PRO A 151 -13.71 -8.37 18.74
C PRO A 151 -15.09 -8.26 18.04
N THR A 152 -16.12 -7.88 18.76
CA THR A 152 -17.45 -7.60 18.21
C THR A 152 -17.41 -6.50 17.14
N ILE A 153 -18.42 -6.40 16.31
CA ILE A 153 -18.50 -5.32 15.31
C ILE A 153 -18.52 -3.95 16.00
N LYS A 154 -19.26 -3.82 17.12
CA LYS A 154 -19.30 -2.59 17.94
C LYS A 154 -17.91 -2.25 18.48
N ASP A 155 -17.22 -3.20 19.11
CA ASP A 155 -15.90 -2.96 19.69
C ASP A 155 -14.89 -2.56 18.60
N ARG A 156 -14.91 -3.21 17.43
CA ARG A 156 -14.05 -2.82 16.30
C ARG A 156 -14.33 -1.39 15.82
N ALA A 157 -15.61 -0.98 15.81
CA ALA A 157 -15.99 0.37 15.41
C ALA A 157 -15.60 1.41 16.48
N MET A 158 -15.78 1.11 17.77
CA MET A 158 -15.33 1.95 18.89
C MET A 158 -13.80 2.12 18.89
N GLN A 159 -13.06 1.03 18.64
CA GLN A 159 -11.60 1.08 18.42
C GLN A 159 -11.23 1.91 17.20
N ALA A 160 -12.00 1.85 16.12
CA ALA A 160 -11.74 2.63 14.90
C ALA A 160 -11.94 4.14 15.13
N VAL A 161 -12.96 4.56 15.88
CA VAL A 161 -13.14 5.97 16.28
C VAL A 161 -11.92 6.46 17.06
N THR A 162 -11.54 5.72 18.11
CA THR A 162 -10.38 6.08 18.94
C THR A 162 -9.08 6.08 18.13
N LYS A 163 -8.86 5.08 17.28
CA LYS A 163 -7.72 5.06 16.35
C LYS A 163 -7.70 6.31 15.47
N THR A 164 -8.83 6.71 14.90
CA THR A 164 -8.95 7.87 14.02
C THR A 164 -8.48 9.17 14.71
N ALA A 165 -8.71 9.29 16.02
CA ALA A 165 -8.25 10.42 16.82
C ALA A 165 -6.76 10.33 17.23
N LEU A 166 -6.31 9.13 17.65
CA LEU A 166 -4.94 8.92 18.15
C LEU A 166 -3.89 8.89 17.02
N GLU A 167 -4.22 8.29 15.88
CA GLU A 167 -3.25 8.01 14.81
C GLU A 167 -2.50 9.26 14.33
N PRO A 168 -3.13 10.42 14.00
CA PRO A 168 -2.39 11.61 13.58
C PRO A 168 -1.48 12.20 14.68
N PHE A 169 -1.79 11.99 15.96
CA PHE A 169 -0.97 12.43 17.07
C PHE A 169 0.32 11.62 17.17
N TYR A 170 0.22 10.29 17.09
CA TYR A 170 1.40 9.40 17.11
C TYR A 170 2.18 9.45 15.79
N GLU A 171 1.51 9.59 14.65
CA GLU A 171 2.19 9.77 13.35
C GLU A 171 3.10 11.00 13.32
N ALA A 172 2.79 12.05 14.09
CA ALA A 172 3.67 13.22 14.23
C ALA A 172 4.94 12.94 15.05
N LYS A 173 4.96 11.86 15.83
CA LYS A 173 6.07 11.44 16.71
C LYS A 173 6.87 10.30 16.13
N PHE A 174 6.22 9.35 15.46
CA PHE A 174 6.84 8.13 14.95
C PHE A 174 8.09 8.40 14.12
N GLU A 175 9.09 7.57 14.36
CA GLU A 175 10.34 7.55 13.63
C GLU A 175 10.14 7.25 12.14
N SER A 176 10.99 7.84 11.30
CA SER A 176 10.92 7.67 9.84
C SER A 176 11.44 6.32 9.36
N CYS A 177 12.07 5.53 10.21
CA CYS A 177 12.54 4.17 9.95
C CYS A 177 11.42 3.12 9.99
N SER A 178 10.26 3.46 10.59
CA SER A 178 9.10 2.57 10.74
C SER A 178 8.10 2.73 9.59
N TYR A 179 7.74 1.64 8.93
CA TYR A 179 6.87 1.63 7.73
C TYR A 179 5.60 0.80 7.89
N GLY A 180 5.62 -0.24 8.74
CA GLY A 180 4.49 -1.16 8.93
C GLY A 180 3.28 -0.50 9.58
N PHE A 181 2.07 -0.80 9.07
CA PHE A 181 0.78 -0.32 9.58
C PHE A 181 0.58 1.19 9.62
N ARG A 182 1.46 1.96 9.00
CA ARG A 182 1.37 3.42 8.92
C ARG A 182 0.63 3.88 7.67
N PRO A 183 -0.16 4.98 7.76
CA PRO A 183 -0.89 5.51 6.61
C PRO A 183 0.02 5.88 5.44
N ALA A 184 -0.37 5.48 4.24
CA ALA A 184 0.33 5.77 2.98
C ALA A 184 1.77 5.24 2.88
N MET A 185 2.19 4.38 3.79
CA MET A 185 3.47 3.68 3.77
C MET A 185 3.27 2.18 3.51
N GLY A 186 4.25 1.52 2.89
CA GLY A 186 4.16 0.11 2.53
C GLY A 186 5.49 -0.62 2.58
N CYS A 187 5.44 -1.93 2.36
CA CYS A 187 6.63 -2.77 2.32
C CYS A 187 7.66 -2.31 1.27
N HIS A 188 7.19 -1.78 0.14
CA HIS A 188 8.09 -1.24 -0.89
C HIS A 188 8.91 -0.05 -0.39
N ASP A 189 8.36 0.79 0.49
CA ASP A 189 9.11 1.90 1.10
C ASP A 189 10.25 1.40 1.97
N ALA A 190 10.02 0.34 2.75
CA ALA A 190 11.04 -0.31 3.56
C ALA A 190 12.13 -0.95 2.69
N ILE A 191 11.75 -1.71 1.65
CA ILE A 191 12.68 -2.35 0.72
C ILE A 191 13.55 -1.31 -0.01
N GLU A 192 12.97 -0.21 -0.49
CA GLU A 192 13.73 0.85 -1.15
C GLU A 192 14.66 1.61 -0.18
N LYS A 193 14.30 1.73 1.10
CA LYS A 193 15.21 2.29 2.11
C LYS A 193 16.41 1.37 2.32
N ILE A 194 16.20 0.06 2.44
CA ILE A 194 17.27 -0.93 2.57
C ILE A 194 18.16 -0.91 1.31
N ALA A 195 17.54 -0.94 0.12
CA ALA A 195 18.27 -0.89 -1.14
C ALA A 195 19.14 0.39 -1.25
N ALA A 196 18.58 1.54 -0.88
CA ALA A 196 19.32 2.81 -0.88
C ALA A 196 20.49 2.82 0.12
N SER A 197 20.35 2.17 1.28
CA SER A 197 21.40 2.03 2.29
C SER A 197 22.57 1.14 1.83
N LEU A 198 22.26 0.08 1.06
CA LEU A 198 23.21 -0.88 0.55
C LEU A 198 23.80 -0.50 -0.82
N LEU A 199 23.19 0.44 -1.56
CA LEU A 199 23.56 0.73 -2.95
C LEU A 199 25.02 1.12 -3.14
N LYS A 200 25.63 1.79 -2.17
CA LYS A 200 26.99 2.35 -2.26
C LYS A 200 28.05 1.47 -1.63
N LYS A 201 27.70 0.71 -0.61
CA LYS A 201 28.62 -0.05 0.22
C LYS A 201 27.98 -1.34 0.70
N GLN A 202 28.80 -2.36 0.81
CA GLN A 202 28.47 -3.59 1.50
C GLN A 202 28.38 -3.30 3.01
N LYS A 203 27.46 -3.98 3.69
CA LYS A 203 27.24 -3.81 5.14
C LYS A 203 26.96 -5.15 5.80
N TRP A 204 27.24 -5.22 7.08
CA TRP A 204 26.68 -6.21 7.98
C TRP A 204 25.23 -5.87 8.27
N VAL A 205 24.41 -6.88 8.44
CA VAL A 205 22.97 -6.79 8.60
C VAL A 205 22.54 -7.65 9.78
N LEU A 206 21.89 -7.02 10.76
CA LEU A 206 21.06 -7.74 11.72
C LEU A 206 19.68 -7.89 11.09
N ASP A 207 19.31 -9.09 10.70
CA ASP A 207 17.97 -9.46 10.26
C ASP A 207 17.23 -10.09 11.44
N ALA A 208 16.18 -9.44 11.94
CA ALA A 208 15.56 -9.77 13.21
C ALA A 208 14.03 -9.73 13.16
N ASP A 209 13.43 -10.65 13.91
CA ASP A 209 11.98 -10.81 14.10
C ASP A 209 11.66 -10.82 15.61
N ILE A 210 10.58 -10.14 16.02
CA ILE A 210 10.13 -10.12 17.40
C ILE A 210 9.18 -11.31 17.63
N LYS A 211 9.52 -12.18 18.60
CA LYS A 211 8.72 -13.37 18.92
C LYS A 211 7.35 -13.00 19.46
N GLY A 212 6.30 -13.33 18.69
CA GLY A 212 4.92 -13.13 19.14
C GLY A 212 4.59 -11.69 19.55
N CYS A 213 5.08 -10.69 18.82
CA CYS A 213 5.00 -9.28 19.20
C CYS A 213 3.60 -8.86 19.70
N PHE A 214 2.54 -9.16 18.94
CA PHE A 214 1.17 -8.80 19.32
C PHE A 214 0.66 -9.52 20.55
N ASP A 215 1.19 -10.69 20.87
CA ASP A 215 0.70 -11.55 21.95
C ASP A 215 1.44 -11.30 23.28
N ASN A 216 2.60 -10.61 23.24
CA ASN A 216 3.49 -10.49 24.39
C ASN A 216 3.74 -9.05 24.88
N ILE A 217 3.22 -8.01 24.22
CA ILE A 217 3.42 -6.61 24.65
C ILE A 217 2.92 -6.45 26.10
N ASP A 218 3.79 -5.96 26.98
CA ASP A 218 3.41 -5.66 28.37
C ASP A 218 2.35 -4.56 28.43
N HIS A 219 1.24 -4.84 29.15
CA HIS A 219 0.11 -3.91 29.26
C HIS A 219 0.45 -2.66 30.09
N LYS A 220 1.33 -2.77 31.11
CA LYS A 220 1.71 -1.64 31.97
C LYS A 220 2.59 -0.68 31.15
N PHE A 221 3.60 -1.24 30.46
CA PHE A 221 4.47 -0.48 29.58
C PHE A 221 3.66 0.25 28.49
N LEU A 222 2.85 -0.49 27.73
CA LEU A 222 2.03 0.09 26.66
C LEU A 222 1.11 1.19 27.16
N ALA A 223 0.43 0.97 28.28
CA ALA A 223 -0.46 1.96 28.87
C ALA A 223 0.28 3.24 29.30
N ALA A 224 1.54 3.15 29.76
CA ALA A 224 2.36 4.31 30.08
C ALA A 224 2.67 5.18 28.84
N GLN A 225 2.79 4.56 27.65
CA GLN A 225 3.05 5.28 26.38
C GLN A 225 1.80 5.99 25.82
N ILE A 226 0.61 5.67 26.36
CA ILE A 226 -0.65 6.24 25.87
C ILE A 226 -1.01 7.48 26.69
N ASP A 227 -1.45 8.51 26.00
CA ASP A 227 -1.92 9.75 26.63
C ASP A 227 -2.97 9.46 27.70
N THR A 228 -2.88 10.14 28.84
CA THR A 228 -3.64 9.86 30.06
C THR A 228 -5.14 9.76 29.85
N HIS A 229 -5.70 10.61 28.97
CA HIS A 229 -7.14 10.62 28.67
C HIS A 229 -7.63 9.32 28.00
N TRP A 230 -6.83 8.71 27.11
CA TRP A 230 -7.21 7.50 26.36
C TRP A 230 -6.73 6.22 27.03
N ARG A 231 -5.85 6.31 28.01
CA ARG A 231 -5.29 5.17 28.75
C ARG A 231 -6.37 4.26 29.36
N PRO A 232 -7.44 4.77 30.02
CA PRO A 232 -8.47 3.93 30.64
C PRO A 232 -9.21 3.05 29.61
N ILE A 233 -9.59 3.60 28.46
CA ILE A 233 -10.33 2.85 27.45
C ILE A 233 -9.42 1.80 26.78
N VAL A 234 -8.17 2.15 26.48
CA VAL A 234 -7.21 1.19 25.92
C VAL A 234 -6.94 0.03 26.90
N LYS A 235 -6.76 0.31 28.20
CA LYS A 235 -6.62 -0.74 29.23
C LYS A 235 -7.82 -1.69 29.24
N ARG A 236 -9.06 -1.19 29.07
CA ARG A 236 -10.25 -2.03 29.00
C ARG A 236 -10.23 -2.97 27.80
N TRP A 237 -9.84 -2.50 26.62
CA TRP A 237 -9.70 -3.35 25.44
C TRP A 237 -8.60 -4.42 25.62
N LEU A 238 -7.48 -4.05 26.23
CA LEU A 238 -6.39 -4.99 26.49
C LEU A 238 -6.80 -6.10 27.48
N LYS A 239 -7.63 -5.74 28.48
CA LYS A 239 -8.11 -6.65 29.54
C LYS A 239 -9.43 -7.35 29.22
N ALA A 240 -10.04 -7.09 28.04
CA ALA A 240 -11.34 -7.67 27.68
C ALA A 240 -11.34 -9.20 27.58
N GLY A 241 -10.16 -9.83 27.48
CA GLY A 241 -10.04 -11.27 27.36
C GLY A 241 -10.46 -11.83 25.99
N TYR A 242 -10.54 -13.15 25.93
CA TYR A 242 -11.06 -13.84 24.73
C TYR A 242 -11.86 -15.08 25.11
N MET A 243 -12.77 -15.45 24.24
CA MET A 243 -13.55 -16.68 24.30
C MET A 243 -12.95 -17.72 23.36
N GLU A 244 -12.61 -18.89 23.89
CA GLU A 244 -12.15 -20.05 23.14
C GLU A 244 -13.02 -21.26 23.54
N LYS A 245 -13.64 -21.93 22.56
CA LYS A 245 -14.50 -23.10 22.79
C LYS A 245 -15.54 -22.91 23.93
N TYR A 246 -16.09 -21.70 24.05
CA TYR A 246 -17.06 -21.26 25.08
C TYR A 246 -16.45 -20.96 26.46
N GLU A 247 -15.15 -21.06 26.63
CA GLU A 247 -14.44 -20.68 27.86
C GLU A 247 -13.88 -19.26 27.76
N TYR A 248 -14.04 -18.50 28.85
CA TYR A 248 -13.43 -17.16 28.97
C TYR A 248 -12.00 -17.28 29.44
N ASN A 249 -11.10 -16.60 28.74
CA ASN A 249 -9.69 -16.50 29.08
C ASN A 249 -9.31 -15.04 29.28
N GLN A 250 -8.73 -14.73 30.40
CA GLN A 250 -8.22 -13.40 30.72
C GLN A 250 -6.94 -13.11 29.91
N THR A 251 -6.72 -11.85 29.53
CA THR A 251 -5.48 -11.39 28.89
C THR A 251 -4.69 -10.50 29.85
N ASN A 252 -3.46 -10.90 30.16
CA ASN A 252 -2.53 -10.15 31.02
C ASN A 252 -1.44 -9.44 30.23
N MET A 253 -1.24 -9.83 28.97
CA MET A 253 -0.28 -9.25 28.02
C MET A 253 -0.81 -9.32 26.59
N GLY A 254 -0.20 -8.56 25.70
CA GLY A 254 -0.50 -8.56 24.29
C GLY A 254 -1.70 -7.73 23.87
N THR A 255 -1.92 -7.66 22.58
CA THR A 255 -3.07 -6.99 21.94
C THR A 255 -3.79 -7.96 21.03
N PRO A 256 -5.14 -7.96 20.96
CA PRO A 256 -5.87 -8.90 20.10
C PRO A 256 -5.45 -8.77 18.64
N GLN A 257 -4.95 -9.87 18.04
CA GLN A 257 -4.59 -9.90 16.59
C GLN A 257 -5.82 -9.83 15.68
N GLY A 258 -6.64 -8.83 15.75
CA GLY A 258 -7.87 -8.63 14.97
C GLY A 258 -8.59 -7.36 15.40
N GLY A 259 -8.09 -6.72 16.44
CA GLY A 259 -8.51 -5.40 16.87
C GLY A 259 -8.13 -4.33 15.85
N THR A 260 -9.01 -3.38 15.60
CA THR A 260 -8.76 -2.29 14.64
C THR A 260 -7.64 -1.35 15.11
N ILE A 261 -7.48 -1.19 16.42
CA ILE A 261 -6.45 -0.32 17.03
C ILE A 261 -5.12 -1.02 17.28
N SER A 262 -5.08 -2.37 17.34
CA SER A 262 -3.88 -3.15 17.73
C SER A 262 -2.62 -2.83 16.90
N PRO A 263 -2.70 -2.59 15.56
CA PRO A 263 -1.53 -2.20 14.79
C PRO A 263 -0.93 -0.84 15.21
N LEU A 264 -1.77 0.12 15.60
CA LEU A 264 -1.30 1.41 16.12
C LEU A 264 -0.63 1.23 17.49
N LEU A 265 -1.23 0.42 18.37
CA LEU A 265 -0.68 0.13 19.70
C LEU A 265 0.68 -0.58 19.62
N ALA A 266 0.85 -1.52 18.69
CA ALA A 266 2.14 -2.17 18.45
C ALA A 266 3.20 -1.17 17.98
N ASN A 267 2.83 -0.24 17.07
CA ASN A 267 3.76 0.81 16.64
C ASN A 267 4.12 1.77 17.78
N ILE A 268 3.18 2.09 18.69
CA ILE A 268 3.44 2.91 19.89
C ILE A 268 4.41 2.19 20.83
N ALA A 269 4.24 0.89 21.06
CA ALA A 269 5.14 0.10 21.91
C ALA A 269 6.57 0.01 21.37
N LEU A 270 6.71 0.01 20.05
CA LEU A 270 8.00 -0.14 19.36
C LEU A 270 8.58 1.19 18.84
N ASP A 271 7.98 2.34 19.19
CA ASP A 271 8.52 3.65 18.86
C ASP A 271 9.80 3.95 19.66
N GLN A 272 10.66 4.83 19.15
CA GLN A 272 11.96 5.20 19.73
C GLN A 272 13.06 4.14 19.58
N MET A 273 12.84 3.03 18.86
CA MET A 273 13.84 1.97 18.68
C MET A 273 15.12 2.48 17.98
N GLU A 274 14.99 3.30 16.93
CA GLU A 274 16.13 3.88 16.21
C GLU A 274 16.85 4.92 17.08
N THR A 275 16.08 5.79 17.71
CA THR A 275 16.61 6.89 18.55
C THR A 275 17.41 6.36 19.72
N ASP A 276 16.81 5.45 20.52
CA ASP A 276 17.44 4.88 21.71
C ASP A 276 18.68 4.03 21.33
N LEU A 277 18.60 3.26 20.23
CA LEU A 277 19.74 2.50 19.71
C LEU A 277 20.89 3.43 19.33
N ILE A 278 20.64 4.49 18.57
CA ILE A 278 21.68 5.41 18.13
C ILE A 278 22.27 6.16 19.31
N GLU A 279 21.47 6.56 20.28
CA GLU A 279 21.94 7.21 21.51
C GLU A 279 22.86 6.27 22.30
N HIS A 280 22.44 5.02 22.52
CA HIS A 280 23.27 4.00 23.15
C HIS A 280 24.60 3.79 22.44
N LEU A 281 24.59 3.51 21.13
CA LEU A 281 25.80 3.27 20.35
C LEU A 281 26.75 4.48 20.38
N ARG A 282 26.23 5.69 20.45
CA ARG A 282 27.04 6.91 20.56
C ARG A 282 27.58 7.18 21.95
N SER A 283 26.99 6.63 23.00
CA SER A 283 27.48 6.73 24.36
C SER A 283 28.75 5.89 24.60
N LEU A 284 28.99 4.86 23.77
CA LEU A 284 30.14 3.99 23.85
C LEU A 284 31.43 4.77 23.50
N LYS A 285 32.48 4.54 24.28
CA LYS A 285 33.78 5.21 24.11
C LYS A 285 34.36 4.92 22.71
N GLY A 286 34.71 5.97 21.98
CA GLY A 286 35.29 5.85 20.62
C GLY A 286 34.30 5.61 19.49
N TRP A 287 32.98 5.38 19.75
CA TRP A 287 32.03 5.00 18.73
C TRP A 287 31.32 6.16 17.99
N LYS A 288 31.45 7.40 18.50
CA LYS A 288 30.81 8.58 17.87
C LYS A 288 31.16 8.73 16.38
N SER A 289 32.42 8.46 16.00
CA SER A 289 32.87 8.52 14.61
C SER A 289 32.36 7.34 13.77
N LYS A 290 32.25 6.13 14.35
CA LYS A 290 31.68 4.94 13.71
C LYS A 290 30.22 5.15 13.35
N ILE A 291 29.42 5.70 14.27
CA ILE A 291 27.96 5.87 14.12
C ILE A 291 27.59 7.09 13.28
N GLY A 292 28.44 8.13 13.27
CA GLY A 292 28.18 9.38 12.57
C GLY A 292 27.24 10.32 13.32
N ILE A 293 27.01 11.50 12.75
CA ILE A 293 26.17 12.54 13.36
C ILE A 293 25.03 12.88 12.41
N THR A 294 23.80 12.94 12.93
CA THR A 294 22.68 13.57 12.23
C THR A 294 22.68 15.06 12.52
N THR A 295 23.47 15.82 11.81
CA THR A 295 23.36 17.28 11.82
C THR A 295 22.53 17.71 10.62
N VAL A 296 21.44 18.40 10.88
CA VAL A 296 20.68 19.12 9.85
C VAL A 296 21.31 20.50 9.73
N SER A 297 22.21 20.69 8.76
CA SER A 297 22.71 22.02 8.43
C SER A 297 21.91 22.58 7.26
N THR A 298 21.51 23.84 7.35
CA THR A 298 20.95 24.58 6.23
C THR A 298 22.13 25.13 5.42
N LYS A 299 22.28 24.67 4.18
CA LYS A 299 23.25 25.27 3.24
C LYS A 299 22.50 26.18 2.28
N VAL A 300 23.06 27.32 1.99
CA VAL A 300 22.55 28.24 0.97
C VAL A 300 23.33 27.98 -0.33
N ASP A 301 22.60 27.70 -1.40
CA ASP A 301 23.19 27.64 -2.72
C ASP A 301 23.63 29.04 -3.13
N LYS A 302 24.93 29.25 -3.28
CA LYS A 302 25.53 30.55 -3.63
C LYS A 302 25.07 31.07 -5.00
N LYS A 303 24.71 30.16 -5.95
CA LYS A 303 24.24 30.52 -7.29
C LYS A 303 22.78 30.99 -7.33
N ASN A 304 21.90 30.30 -6.57
CA ASN A 304 20.44 30.49 -6.67
C ASN A 304 19.83 31.13 -5.41
N LYS A 305 20.62 31.48 -4.41
CA LYS A 305 20.19 32.01 -3.09
C LYS A 305 19.12 31.14 -2.39
N LYS A 306 18.93 29.89 -2.83
CA LYS A 306 17.98 28.93 -2.23
C LYS A 306 18.63 28.18 -1.08
N SER A 307 17.98 28.19 0.08
CA SER A 307 18.40 27.38 1.22
C SER A 307 17.94 25.92 1.05
N TYR A 308 18.84 24.97 1.25
CA TYR A 308 18.52 23.55 1.29
C TYR A 308 19.09 22.91 2.55
N ARG A 309 18.33 21.96 3.11
CA ARG A 309 18.78 21.22 4.29
C ARG A 309 19.69 20.08 3.87
N VAL A 310 20.93 20.09 4.38
CA VAL A 310 21.88 18.98 4.23
C VAL A 310 21.82 18.15 5.50
N ARG A 311 21.53 16.86 5.35
CA ARG A 311 21.71 15.87 6.43
C ARG A 311 23.03 15.18 6.27
N LYS A 312 23.86 15.20 7.31
CA LYS A 312 24.94 14.21 7.42
C LYS A 312 24.28 12.86 7.76
N HIS A 313 24.50 11.86 6.91
CA HIS A 313 23.90 10.54 7.10
C HIS A 313 24.50 9.86 8.33
N LEU A 314 23.62 9.32 9.17
CA LEU A 314 23.97 8.25 10.07
C LEU A 314 24.57 7.11 9.24
N LYS A 315 25.63 6.48 9.73
CA LYS A 315 26.22 5.30 9.10
C LYS A 315 25.43 4.04 9.45
N THR A 316 24.71 4.06 10.59
CA THR A 316 23.75 3.03 11.01
C THR A 316 22.36 3.35 10.46
N ASP A 317 21.75 2.40 9.79
CA ASP A 317 20.38 2.49 9.32
C ASP A 317 19.54 1.42 10.00
N LEU A 318 18.43 1.80 10.64
CA LEU A 318 17.40 0.88 11.09
C LEU A 318 16.20 0.97 10.15
N VAL A 319 15.63 -0.16 9.77
CA VAL A 319 14.39 -0.23 8.95
C VAL A 319 13.46 -1.24 9.57
N ARG A 320 12.29 -0.77 10.04
CA ARG A 320 11.29 -1.58 10.71
C ARG A 320 9.98 -1.65 9.93
N TYR A 321 9.45 -2.84 9.82
CA TYR A 321 8.10 -3.08 9.27
C TYR A 321 7.30 -3.94 10.26
N ALA A 322 6.56 -3.30 11.16
CA ALA A 322 5.87 -3.92 12.27
C ALA A 322 6.86 -4.65 13.22
N ASP A 323 6.78 -5.96 13.31
CA ASP A 323 7.62 -6.87 14.08
C ASP A 323 8.92 -7.29 13.38
N ASP A 324 8.98 -7.19 12.06
CA ASP A 324 10.19 -7.45 11.26
C ASP A 324 11.08 -6.20 11.20
N PHE A 325 12.38 -6.30 11.44
CA PHE A 325 13.31 -5.17 11.28
C PHE A 325 14.72 -5.59 10.91
N VAL A 326 15.45 -4.66 10.31
CA VAL A 326 16.88 -4.83 10.00
C VAL A 326 17.68 -3.63 10.50
N VAL A 327 18.90 -3.90 11.00
CA VAL A 327 19.91 -2.88 11.30
C VAL A 327 21.10 -3.09 10.36
N LEU A 328 21.59 -2.02 9.76
CA LEU A 328 22.61 -2.05 8.70
C LEU A 328 23.81 -1.17 9.11
N HIS A 329 25.02 -1.74 9.15
CA HIS A 329 26.25 -1.00 9.43
C HIS A 329 27.44 -1.64 8.72
N GLU A 330 28.51 -0.87 8.45
CA GLU A 330 29.75 -1.36 7.81
C GLU A 330 30.58 -2.22 8.77
N ASP A 331 30.51 -1.99 10.07
CA ASP A 331 31.26 -2.65 11.12
C ASP A 331 30.39 -3.71 11.81
N LYS A 332 30.90 -4.95 11.91
CA LYS A 332 30.20 -6.10 12.50
C LYS A 332 29.99 -5.91 14.00
N GLU A 333 30.98 -5.34 14.70
CA GLU A 333 30.90 -5.08 16.13
C GLU A 333 29.71 -4.19 16.51
N VAL A 334 29.41 -3.17 15.66
CA VAL A 334 28.26 -2.31 15.83
C VAL A 334 26.93 -3.08 15.68
N ILE A 335 26.90 -4.07 14.81
CA ILE A 335 25.72 -4.92 14.61
C ILE A 335 25.51 -5.88 15.77
N GLU A 336 26.60 -6.45 16.30
CA GLU A 336 26.56 -7.32 17.49
C GLU A 336 26.09 -6.57 18.72
N GLU A 337 26.59 -5.35 18.93
CA GLU A 337 26.14 -4.48 20.03
C GLU A 337 24.67 -4.05 19.82
N SER A 338 24.28 -3.74 18.59
CA SER A 338 22.87 -3.43 18.30
C SER A 338 21.94 -4.57 18.66
N LYS A 339 22.33 -5.83 18.41
CA LYS A 339 21.55 -7.02 18.81
C LYS A 339 21.43 -7.10 20.33
N ARG A 340 22.54 -6.90 21.08
CA ARG A 340 22.53 -6.92 22.57
C ARG A 340 21.64 -5.83 23.14
N PHE A 341 21.82 -4.60 22.66
CA PHE A 341 21.01 -3.47 23.13
C PHE A 341 19.52 -3.68 22.85
N ILE A 342 19.15 -4.01 21.59
CA ILE A 342 17.74 -4.20 21.21
C ILE A 342 17.11 -5.35 21.99
N GLY A 343 17.85 -6.43 22.28
CA GLY A 343 17.38 -7.50 23.15
C GLY A 343 16.90 -6.97 24.51
N LYS A 344 17.76 -6.23 25.23
CA LYS A 344 17.43 -5.60 26.50
C LYS A 344 16.32 -4.55 26.40
N TRP A 345 16.33 -3.78 25.31
CA TRP A 345 15.32 -2.76 25.04
C TRP A 345 13.91 -3.38 24.84
N LEU A 346 13.82 -4.56 24.25
CA LEU A 346 12.58 -5.31 24.07
C LEU A 346 12.08 -5.94 25.38
N GLU A 347 12.97 -6.41 26.25
CA GLU A 347 12.61 -7.02 27.54
C GLU A 347 11.76 -6.10 28.41
N VAL A 348 12.10 -4.80 28.47
CA VAL A 348 11.32 -3.78 29.19
C VAL A 348 9.87 -3.67 28.68
N ARG A 349 9.65 -4.11 27.43
CA ARG A 349 8.34 -4.09 26.73
C ARG A 349 7.61 -5.43 26.80
N GLY A 350 8.17 -6.40 27.54
CA GLY A 350 7.68 -7.78 27.59
C GLY A 350 7.94 -8.58 26.32
N LEU A 351 8.86 -8.12 25.47
CA LEU A 351 9.15 -8.69 24.16
C LEU A 351 10.53 -9.32 24.12
N THR A 352 10.71 -10.30 23.25
CA THR A 352 11.99 -10.98 23.01
C THR A 352 12.26 -11.14 21.52
N LEU A 353 13.53 -11.18 21.14
CA LEU A 353 13.92 -11.54 19.78
C LEU A 353 13.63 -13.04 19.52
N SER A 354 13.25 -13.35 18.30
CA SER A 354 13.14 -14.74 17.85
C SER A 354 14.53 -15.28 17.50
N GLU A 355 15.10 -16.15 18.33
CA GLU A 355 16.44 -16.73 18.09
C GLU A 355 16.50 -17.50 16.79
N GLU A 356 15.45 -18.25 16.44
CA GLU A 356 15.37 -19.03 15.20
C GLU A 356 15.47 -18.16 13.93
N LYS A 357 15.00 -16.92 14.01
CA LYS A 357 14.89 -16.02 12.85
C LYS A 357 15.89 -14.86 12.88
N THR A 358 16.48 -14.54 14.03
CA THR A 358 17.42 -13.43 14.18
C THR A 358 18.82 -13.87 13.75
N LYS A 359 19.35 -13.24 12.71
CA LYS A 359 20.65 -13.57 12.11
C LYS A 359 21.48 -12.32 11.89
N ILE A 360 22.79 -12.45 12.04
CA ILE A 360 23.78 -11.47 11.60
C ILE A 360 24.44 -12.04 10.37
N VAL A 361 24.27 -11.34 9.24
CA VAL A 361 24.80 -11.77 7.94
C VAL A 361 25.49 -10.61 7.24
N HIS A 362 26.46 -10.90 6.39
CA HIS A 362 27.02 -9.89 5.50
C HIS A 362 26.17 -9.77 4.23
N SER A 363 26.07 -8.57 3.67
CA SER A 363 25.23 -8.32 2.48
C SER A 363 25.69 -9.07 1.22
N THR A 364 26.90 -9.66 1.20
CA THR A 364 27.40 -10.56 0.15
C THR A 364 26.85 -11.99 0.28
N GLU A 365 26.48 -12.40 1.48
CA GLU A 365 25.78 -13.67 1.71
C GLU A 365 24.30 -13.54 1.35
N GLY A 366 23.72 -12.37 1.67
CA GLY A 366 22.34 -12.02 1.43
C GLY A 366 21.39 -12.40 2.57
N PHE A 367 20.24 -11.74 2.60
CA PHE A 367 19.18 -11.94 3.59
C PHE A 367 17.80 -11.77 2.96
N ASP A 368 16.78 -12.27 3.63
CA ASP A 368 15.40 -12.25 3.17
C ASP A 368 14.55 -11.30 4.03
N PHE A 369 14.04 -10.23 3.43
CA PHE A 369 13.18 -9.28 4.13
C PHE A 369 11.89 -9.03 3.35
N LEU A 370 10.72 -9.15 4.03
CA LEU A 370 9.38 -8.95 3.44
C LEU A 370 9.18 -9.72 2.12
N GLY A 371 9.73 -10.93 2.01
CA GLY A 371 9.63 -11.77 0.82
C GLY A 371 10.54 -11.36 -0.34
N HIS A 372 11.48 -10.48 -0.10
CA HIS A 372 12.56 -10.13 -1.03
C HIS A 372 13.89 -10.68 -0.53
N HIS A 373 14.67 -11.27 -1.44
CA HIS A 373 16.06 -11.65 -1.22
C HIS A 373 16.95 -10.47 -1.63
N ILE A 374 17.78 -9.99 -0.72
CA ILE A 374 18.63 -8.80 -0.89
C ILE A 374 20.08 -9.23 -0.75
N ARG A 375 20.87 -9.09 -1.83
CA ARG A 375 22.25 -9.58 -1.86
C ARG A 375 23.14 -8.76 -2.78
N HIS A 376 24.42 -8.60 -2.40
CA HIS A 376 25.47 -8.15 -3.27
C HIS A 376 26.10 -9.33 -4.01
N TYR A 377 26.13 -9.24 -5.32
CA TYR A 377 26.82 -10.18 -6.21
C TYR A 377 28.05 -9.53 -6.80
N GLU A 378 29.07 -10.33 -7.08
CA GLU A 378 30.19 -9.85 -7.85
C GLU A 378 29.75 -9.30 -9.20
N ASN A 379 30.36 -8.21 -9.62
CA ASN A 379 30.04 -7.61 -10.90
C ASN A 379 30.74 -8.37 -12.04
N GLN A 380 30.00 -9.24 -12.70
CA GLN A 380 30.51 -10.08 -13.79
C GLN A 380 30.51 -9.37 -15.16
N ILE A 381 30.34 -8.04 -15.20
CA ILE A 381 30.39 -7.28 -16.47
C ILE A 381 31.82 -7.29 -16.99
N LYS A 382 32.09 -8.05 -18.06
CA LYS A 382 33.41 -8.23 -18.67
C LYS A 382 33.43 -7.83 -20.14
N GLY A 383 34.62 -7.61 -20.71
CA GLY A 383 34.84 -7.44 -22.14
C GLY A 383 34.26 -6.18 -22.76
N THR A 384 33.88 -6.25 -24.02
CA THR A 384 33.36 -5.16 -24.84
C THR A 384 32.13 -4.47 -24.24
N TYR A 385 31.29 -5.21 -23.50
CA TYR A 385 30.13 -4.66 -22.84
C TYR A 385 30.52 -3.77 -21.65
N LYS A 386 31.59 -4.10 -20.93
CA LYS A 386 32.18 -3.23 -19.89
C LYS A 386 32.75 -1.95 -20.48
N LEU A 387 33.47 -2.06 -21.58
CA LEU A 387 34.05 -0.90 -22.32
C LEU A 387 32.93 0.02 -22.83
N LYS A 388 31.88 -0.53 -23.45
CA LYS A 388 30.73 0.25 -23.91
C LYS A 388 30.07 1.04 -22.76
N ARG A 389 29.95 0.45 -21.55
CA ARG A 389 29.41 1.14 -20.39
C ARG A 389 30.36 2.16 -19.77
N LEU A 390 31.65 1.95 -19.85
CA LEU A 390 32.66 2.92 -19.40
C LEU A 390 32.61 4.22 -20.23
N ASN A 391 32.27 4.11 -21.51
CA ASN A 391 32.08 5.25 -22.43
C ASN A 391 30.61 5.79 -22.42
N GLY A 392 29.76 5.26 -21.56
CA GLY A 392 28.36 5.66 -21.45
C GLY A 392 28.12 6.78 -20.44
N THR A 393 26.86 6.89 -20.01
CA THR A 393 26.46 7.88 -19.01
C THR A 393 27.20 7.72 -17.68
N PRO A 394 27.32 8.76 -16.83
CA PRO A 394 27.97 8.67 -15.51
C PRO A 394 27.42 7.55 -14.62
N THR A 395 26.15 7.18 -14.80
CA THR A 395 25.52 6.06 -14.08
C THR A 395 26.03 4.72 -14.60
N GLU A 396 26.20 4.56 -15.91
CA GLU A 396 26.72 3.35 -16.55
C GLU A 396 28.20 3.16 -16.23
N GLN A 397 28.97 4.22 -16.23
CA GLN A 397 30.37 4.21 -15.81
C GLN A 397 30.55 3.76 -14.36
N ARG A 398 29.75 4.29 -13.44
CA ARG A 398 29.76 3.86 -12.03
C ARG A 398 29.42 2.37 -11.88
N ARG A 399 28.43 1.88 -12.62
CA ARG A 399 28.06 0.45 -12.61
C ARG A 399 29.14 -0.45 -13.19
N ALA A 400 29.83 0.01 -14.23
CA ALA A 400 30.92 -0.74 -14.84
C ALA A 400 32.18 -0.83 -13.94
N LYS A 401 32.43 0.22 -13.15
CA LYS A 401 33.55 0.29 -12.19
C LYS A 401 33.26 -0.41 -10.86
N ALA A 402 31.99 -0.64 -10.54
CA ALA A 402 31.61 -1.27 -9.28
C ALA A 402 32.10 -2.73 -9.22
N THR A 403 32.70 -3.14 -8.11
CA THR A 403 33.11 -4.53 -7.87
C THR A 403 31.94 -5.45 -7.60
N HIS A 404 30.88 -4.92 -6.99
CA HIS A 404 29.67 -5.65 -6.65
C HIS A 404 28.42 -4.91 -7.11
N VAL A 405 27.35 -5.66 -7.36
CA VAL A 405 26.05 -5.14 -7.76
C VAL A 405 25.00 -5.64 -6.78
N LEU A 406 24.26 -4.72 -6.20
CA LEU A 406 23.11 -5.05 -5.34
C LEU A 406 21.95 -5.56 -6.19
N ARG A 407 21.42 -6.74 -5.84
CA ARG A 407 20.16 -7.24 -6.37
C ARG A 407 19.14 -7.39 -5.26
N VAL A 408 17.90 -7.06 -5.60
CA VAL A 408 16.71 -7.26 -4.78
C VAL A 408 15.76 -8.10 -5.61
N GLU A 409 15.49 -9.33 -5.20
CA GLU A 409 14.78 -10.34 -5.99
C GLU A 409 13.65 -10.95 -5.15
N PRO A 410 12.59 -11.54 -5.77
CA PRO A 410 11.65 -12.35 -5.04
C PRO A 410 12.34 -13.57 -4.42
N THR A 411 12.02 -13.94 -3.18
CA THR A 411 12.61 -15.15 -2.56
C THR A 411 12.19 -16.41 -3.30
N LYS A 412 13.07 -17.41 -3.32
CA LYS A 412 12.79 -18.72 -3.97
C LYS A 412 11.52 -19.39 -3.40
N GLU A 413 11.30 -19.23 -2.10
CA GLU A 413 10.11 -19.77 -1.42
C GLU A 413 8.81 -19.10 -1.89
N LYS A 414 8.82 -17.77 -2.04
CA LYS A 414 7.66 -17.02 -2.54
C LYS A 414 7.35 -17.37 -3.99
N ILE A 415 8.36 -17.60 -4.83
CA ILE A 415 8.18 -18.06 -6.22
C ILE A 415 7.55 -19.46 -6.22
N LYS A 416 8.11 -20.40 -5.44
CA LYS A 416 7.60 -21.79 -5.35
C LYS A 416 6.17 -21.82 -4.79
N GLY A 417 5.91 -21.10 -3.71
CA GLY A 417 4.59 -21.03 -3.07
C GLY A 417 3.53 -20.46 -4.00
N HIS A 418 3.85 -19.38 -4.71
CA HIS A 418 2.94 -18.78 -5.69
C HIS A 418 2.64 -19.71 -6.86
N TYR A 419 3.67 -20.37 -7.42
CA TYR A 419 3.47 -21.35 -8.49
C TYR A 419 2.59 -22.51 -8.03
N ARG A 420 2.77 -22.99 -6.79
CA ARG A 420 1.90 -24.05 -6.22
C ARG A 420 0.44 -23.58 -6.16
N ASP A 421 0.17 -22.40 -5.63
CA ASP A 421 -1.21 -21.85 -5.58
C ASP A 421 -1.83 -21.71 -6.98
N ILE A 422 -1.08 -21.25 -7.99
CA ILE A 422 -1.52 -21.17 -9.38
C ILE A 422 -1.82 -22.56 -9.94
N SER A 423 -0.91 -23.52 -9.73
CA SER A 423 -1.05 -24.90 -10.19
C SER A 423 -2.28 -25.58 -9.59
N ASP A 424 -2.50 -25.44 -8.28
CA ASP A 424 -3.65 -25.99 -7.55
C ASP A 424 -4.96 -25.34 -8.01
N THR A 425 -4.93 -24.05 -8.29
CA THR A 425 -6.09 -23.33 -8.85
C THR A 425 -6.47 -23.88 -10.22
N ILE A 426 -5.49 -24.11 -11.12
CA ILE A 426 -5.73 -24.69 -12.43
C ILE A 426 -6.28 -26.12 -12.30
N TRP A 427 -5.74 -26.89 -11.34
CA TRP A 427 -6.20 -28.26 -11.08
C TRP A 427 -7.65 -28.30 -10.59
N LYS A 428 -8.01 -27.45 -9.63
CA LYS A 428 -9.39 -27.32 -9.11
C LYS A 428 -10.38 -26.92 -10.20
N LEU A 429 -9.93 -26.13 -11.18
CA LEU A 429 -10.72 -25.63 -12.30
C LEU A 429 -10.58 -26.48 -13.58
N LYS A 430 -10.39 -27.80 -13.45
CA LYS A 430 -10.25 -28.74 -14.60
C LYS A 430 -11.43 -28.73 -15.55
N ALA A 431 -12.66 -28.52 -15.06
CA ALA A 431 -13.90 -28.45 -15.84
C ALA A 431 -14.29 -27.02 -16.28
N ALA A 432 -13.61 -25.97 -15.80
CA ALA A 432 -13.96 -24.58 -16.09
C ALA A 432 -13.74 -24.19 -17.56
N THR A 433 -14.46 -23.19 -18.05
CA THR A 433 -14.20 -22.61 -19.36
C THR A 433 -12.90 -21.79 -19.34
N PRO A 434 -12.25 -21.56 -20.51
CA PRO A 434 -11.06 -20.68 -20.54
C PRO A 434 -11.32 -19.28 -19.98
N MET A 435 -12.52 -18.74 -20.18
CA MET A 435 -12.96 -17.45 -19.66
C MET A 435 -12.94 -17.44 -18.12
N GLN A 436 -13.53 -18.46 -17.48
CA GLN A 436 -13.55 -18.60 -16.03
C GLN A 436 -12.14 -18.78 -15.47
N LEU A 437 -11.32 -19.59 -16.14
CA LEU A 437 -9.93 -19.81 -15.73
C LEU A 437 -9.11 -18.53 -15.80
N ILE A 438 -9.22 -17.75 -16.89
CA ILE A 438 -8.58 -16.44 -17.02
C ILE A 438 -9.07 -15.48 -15.94
N ALA A 439 -10.37 -15.41 -15.69
CA ALA A 439 -10.96 -14.53 -14.67
C ALA A 439 -10.42 -14.83 -13.26
N THR A 440 -10.19 -16.13 -12.95
CA THR A 440 -9.68 -16.54 -11.64
C THR A 440 -8.16 -16.35 -11.51
N LEU A 441 -7.39 -16.65 -12.56
CA LEU A 441 -5.93 -16.58 -12.52
C LEU A 441 -5.39 -15.15 -12.65
N GLN A 442 -6.03 -14.30 -13.47
CA GLN A 442 -5.52 -12.96 -13.77
C GLN A 442 -5.31 -12.09 -12.51
N PRO A 443 -6.25 -12.03 -11.55
CA PRO A 443 -6.03 -11.27 -10.31
C PRO A 443 -4.85 -11.79 -9.48
N LYS A 444 -4.67 -13.11 -9.39
CA LYS A 444 -3.55 -13.74 -8.67
C LYS A 444 -2.21 -13.39 -9.32
N ILE A 445 -2.11 -13.56 -10.65
CA ILE A 445 -0.90 -13.24 -11.43
C ILE A 445 -0.58 -11.75 -11.32
N SER A 446 -1.56 -10.89 -11.56
CA SER A 446 -1.36 -9.45 -11.52
C SER A 446 -1.01 -8.95 -10.12
N GLY A 447 -1.63 -9.49 -9.08
CA GLY A 447 -1.33 -9.13 -7.68
C GLY A 447 0.12 -9.44 -7.32
N TRP A 448 0.57 -10.68 -7.59
CA TRP A 448 1.93 -11.11 -7.32
C TRP A 448 2.97 -10.34 -8.19
N ALA A 449 2.69 -10.19 -9.48
CA ALA A 449 3.56 -9.44 -10.37
C ALA A 449 3.69 -7.97 -9.98
N ASN A 450 2.60 -7.31 -9.60
CA ASN A 450 2.63 -5.91 -9.15
C ASN A 450 3.46 -5.72 -7.87
N TYR A 451 3.50 -6.72 -6.99
CA TYR A 451 4.31 -6.68 -5.77
C TYR A 451 5.81 -6.65 -6.09
N TYR A 452 6.25 -7.37 -7.14
CA TYR A 452 7.67 -7.50 -7.49
C TYR A 452 8.09 -6.72 -8.75
N LYS A 453 7.22 -5.92 -9.36
CA LYS A 453 7.47 -5.29 -10.67
C LYS A 453 8.65 -4.31 -10.69
N THR A 454 8.98 -3.69 -9.56
CA THR A 454 10.01 -2.63 -9.44
C THR A 454 11.38 -3.14 -9.00
N VAL A 455 11.49 -4.42 -8.63
CA VAL A 455 12.74 -5.07 -8.21
C VAL A 455 13.34 -5.96 -9.32
N HIS A 456 14.44 -6.65 -9.09
CA HIS A 456 15.09 -7.55 -10.05
C HIS A 456 14.28 -8.86 -10.23
N SER A 457 13.14 -8.79 -10.89
CA SER A 457 12.19 -9.91 -11.03
C SER A 457 12.11 -10.52 -12.43
N ASN A 458 12.94 -10.08 -13.39
CA ASN A 458 12.86 -10.56 -14.78
C ASN A 458 12.98 -12.07 -14.89
N GLU A 459 13.97 -12.66 -14.23
CA GLU A 459 14.21 -14.10 -14.25
C GLU A 459 13.03 -14.86 -13.61
N ALA A 460 12.57 -14.42 -12.43
CA ALA A 460 11.42 -14.99 -11.74
C ALA A 460 10.14 -14.93 -12.61
N PHE A 461 9.91 -13.79 -13.28
CA PHE A 461 8.75 -13.62 -14.15
C PHE A 461 8.81 -14.51 -15.37
N SER A 462 9.97 -14.61 -16.03
CA SER A 462 10.16 -15.50 -17.18
C SER A 462 9.96 -16.97 -16.79
N LYS A 463 10.52 -17.39 -15.66
CA LYS A 463 10.33 -18.73 -15.12
C LYS A 463 8.87 -19.04 -14.81
N LEU A 464 8.17 -18.11 -14.17
CA LEU A 464 6.74 -18.28 -13.86
C LEU A 464 5.87 -18.25 -15.10
N ASP A 465 6.18 -17.44 -16.12
CA ASP A 465 5.49 -17.43 -17.42
C ASP A 465 5.63 -18.78 -18.12
N HIS A 466 6.84 -19.38 -18.11
CA HIS A 466 7.08 -20.70 -18.69
C HIS A 466 6.32 -21.81 -17.96
N LEU A 467 6.39 -21.82 -16.62
CA LEU A 467 5.71 -22.83 -15.79
C LEU A 467 4.18 -22.70 -15.92
N LEU A 468 3.66 -21.49 -15.98
CA LEU A 468 2.23 -21.19 -16.20
C LEU A 468 1.78 -21.72 -17.55
N TRP A 469 2.54 -21.43 -18.63
CA TRP A 469 2.28 -21.95 -19.96
C TRP A 469 2.23 -23.47 -19.97
N LYS A 470 3.23 -24.14 -19.42
CA LYS A 470 3.31 -25.61 -19.33
C LYS A 470 2.07 -26.19 -18.63
N ARG A 471 1.65 -25.57 -17.51
CA ARG A 471 0.50 -26.04 -16.74
C ARG A 471 -0.83 -25.83 -17.47
N LEU A 472 -1.01 -24.71 -18.15
CA LEU A 472 -2.20 -24.42 -18.96
C LEU A 472 -2.28 -25.32 -20.19
N TYR A 473 -1.14 -25.63 -20.80
CA TYR A 473 -1.08 -26.57 -21.92
C TYR A 473 -1.47 -28.01 -21.48
N GLN A 474 -0.97 -28.45 -20.33
CA GLN A 474 -1.39 -29.75 -19.73
C GLN A 474 -2.90 -29.79 -19.42
N TRP A 475 -3.46 -28.68 -18.89
CA TRP A 475 -4.89 -28.53 -18.67
C TRP A 475 -5.68 -28.64 -19.98
N ALA A 476 -5.23 -27.99 -21.03
CA ALA A 476 -5.86 -28.03 -22.35
C ALA A 476 -5.83 -29.43 -22.99
N CYS A 477 -4.68 -30.11 -22.97
CA CYS A 477 -4.54 -31.48 -23.47
C CYS A 477 -5.43 -32.50 -22.73
N ARG A 478 -5.52 -32.38 -21.40
CA ARG A 478 -6.37 -33.24 -20.58
C ARG A 478 -7.86 -33.13 -20.92
N ARG A 479 -8.30 -31.99 -21.40
CA ARG A 479 -9.71 -31.76 -21.84
C ARG A 479 -10.03 -32.38 -23.18
N HIS A 480 -9.03 -32.70 -23.98
CA HIS A 480 -9.16 -33.22 -25.33
C HIS A 480 -8.15 -34.33 -25.57
N PRO A 481 -8.30 -35.47 -24.87
CA PRO A 481 -7.34 -36.58 -24.96
C PRO A 481 -7.22 -37.15 -26.40
N ASN A 482 -8.33 -37.12 -27.14
CA ASN A 482 -8.41 -37.67 -28.50
C ASN A 482 -8.09 -36.65 -29.62
N LYS A 483 -7.53 -35.45 -29.25
CA LYS A 483 -7.14 -34.43 -30.24
C LYS A 483 -5.63 -34.22 -30.28
N GLY A 484 -5.11 -34.04 -31.49
CA GLY A 484 -3.69 -33.77 -31.68
C GLY A 484 -3.20 -32.51 -30.98
N LYS A 485 -1.92 -32.49 -30.62
CA LYS A 485 -1.28 -31.39 -29.90
C LYS A 485 -1.43 -30.03 -30.59
N ARG A 486 -1.35 -30.01 -31.94
CA ARG A 486 -1.53 -28.78 -32.75
C ARG A 486 -2.94 -28.22 -32.64
N TRP A 487 -3.96 -29.07 -32.73
CA TRP A 487 -5.35 -28.67 -32.58
C TRP A 487 -5.63 -28.08 -31.18
N VAL A 488 -5.08 -28.70 -30.11
CA VAL A 488 -5.22 -28.18 -28.75
C VAL A 488 -4.56 -26.82 -28.62
N ALA A 489 -3.36 -26.66 -29.18
CA ALA A 489 -2.66 -25.37 -29.19
C ALA A 489 -3.48 -24.28 -29.90
N ASP A 490 -3.98 -24.59 -31.10
CA ASP A 490 -4.78 -23.65 -31.89
C ASP A 490 -6.09 -23.25 -31.17
N LYS A 491 -6.72 -24.17 -30.45
CA LYS A 491 -7.96 -23.90 -29.73
C LYS A 491 -7.78 -22.96 -28.52
N TYR A 492 -6.67 -23.05 -27.79
CA TYR A 492 -6.49 -22.38 -26.51
C TYR A 492 -5.39 -21.31 -26.49
N PHE A 493 -4.54 -21.25 -27.51
CA PHE A 493 -3.43 -20.32 -27.56
C PHE A 493 -3.48 -19.50 -28.86
N GLY A 494 -3.18 -18.22 -28.72
CA GLY A 494 -3.18 -17.29 -29.87
C GLY A 494 -1.99 -16.35 -29.83
N ILE A 495 -1.91 -15.48 -30.85
CA ILE A 495 -0.92 -14.42 -30.93
C ILE A 495 -1.57 -13.14 -30.39
N VAL A 496 -0.96 -12.56 -29.35
CA VAL A 496 -1.43 -11.31 -28.74
C VAL A 496 -0.25 -10.35 -28.63
N ASN A 497 -0.35 -9.19 -29.28
CA ASN A 497 0.71 -8.18 -29.30
C ASN A 497 2.09 -8.78 -29.68
N GLY A 498 2.13 -9.57 -30.75
CA GLY A 498 3.34 -10.22 -31.26
C GLY A 498 3.83 -11.45 -30.46
N ARG A 499 3.23 -11.74 -29.30
CA ARG A 499 3.61 -12.89 -28.46
C ARG A 499 2.79 -14.12 -28.88
N LYS A 500 3.45 -15.11 -29.44
CA LYS A 500 2.87 -16.44 -29.70
C LYS A 500 2.56 -17.17 -28.39
N TRP A 501 1.71 -18.19 -28.43
CA TRP A 501 1.38 -19.07 -27.31
C TRP A 501 0.76 -18.38 -26.08
N THR A 502 -0.02 -17.31 -26.31
CA THR A 502 -0.77 -16.66 -25.23
C THR A 502 -2.09 -17.38 -25.00
N PHE A 503 -2.32 -17.85 -23.77
CA PHE A 503 -3.57 -18.54 -23.39
C PHE A 503 -4.76 -17.61 -23.49
N ALA A 504 -5.81 -18.00 -24.21
CA ALA A 504 -6.93 -17.13 -24.54
C ALA A 504 -8.25 -17.89 -24.68
N GLN A 505 -9.35 -17.20 -24.52
CA GLN A 505 -10.66 -17.58 -25.01
C GLN A 505 -10.74 -17.17 -26.49
N ILE A 506 -10.78 -18.16 -27.35
CA ILE A 506 -10.85 -17.98 -28.81
C ILE A 506 -12.21 -18.47 -29.30
N VAL A 507 -12.84 -17.69 -30.17
CA VAL A 507 -14.15 -17.99 -30.79
C VAL A 507 -13.98 -17.91 -32.30
N GLY A 508 -14.80 -18.66 -33.05
CA GLY A 508 -14.74 -18.75 -34.51
C GLY A 508 -13.67 -19.74 -35.02
N LYS A 509 -13.66 -19.96 -36.34
CA LYS A 509 -12.72 -20.83 -37.07
C LYS A 509 -12.15 -20.09 -38.26
N GLY A 510 -10.97 -20.49 -38.75
CA GLY A 510 -10.37 -19.92 -39.94
C GLY A 510 -10.22 -18.39 -39.89
N LYS A 511 -10.78 -17.67 -40.85
CA LYS A 511 -10.71 -16.21 -40.95
C LYS A 511 -11.52 -15.49 -39.87
N ASP A 512 -12.57 -16.11 -39.33
CA ASP A 512 -13.41 -15.53 -38.27
C ASP A 512 -12.87 -15.79 -36.87
N ARG A 513 -11.69 -16.30 -36.75
CA ARG A 513 -11.04 -16.59 -35.48
C ARG A 513 -10.74 -15.30 -34.71
N LYS A 514 -11.41 -15.12 -33.56
CA LYS A 514 -11.31 -13.93 -32.71
C LYS A 514 -10.92 -14.25 -31.27
N ILE A 515 -9.96 -13.52 -30.73
CA ILE A 515 -9.58 -13.62 -29.31
C ILE A 515 -10.50 -12.71 -28.51
N VAL A 516 -11.37 -13.30 -27.67
CA VAL A 516 -12.31 -12.57 -26.81
C VAL A 516 -11.64 -12.09 -25.53
N LYS A 517 -10.79 -12.93 -24.94
CA LYS A 517 -10.04 -12.60 -23.70
C LYS A 517 -8.77 -13.43 -23.65
N TYR A 518 -7.71 -12.85 -23.08
CA TYR A 518 -6.43 -13.55 -22.92
C TYR A 518 -5.86 -13.38 -21.53
N LEU A 519 -4.98 -14.29 -21.12
CA LEU A 519 -4.27 -14.26 -19.84
C LEU A 519 -2.99 -13.46 -20.00
N LYS A 520 -2.89 -12.34 -19.27
CA LYS A 520 -1.68 -11.51 -19.22
C LYS A 520 -0.65 -12.16 -18.30
N GLY A 521 0.51 -12.53 -18.83
CA GLY A 521 1.60 -13.14 -18.07
C GLY A 521 2.33 -12.15 -17.15
N TYR A 522 3.25 -12.69 -16.34
CA TYR A 522 4.03 -11.93 -15.35
C TYR A 522 4.96 -10.88 -15.99
N SER A 523 5.69 -11.26 -17.03
CA SER A 523 6.67 -10.37 -17.69
C SER A 523 6.04 -9.09 -18.26
N LYS A 524 4.74 -9.09 -18.55
CA LYS A 524 4.01 -7.90 -19.01
C LYS A 524 3.74 -6.87 -17.91
N HIS A 525 3.99 -7.20 -16.65
CA HIS A 525 3.85 -6.29 -15.52
C HIS A 525 5.18 -5.64 -15.11
N LYS A 526 6.30 -6.11 -15.63
CA LYS A 526 7.63 -5.61 -15.26
C LYS A 526 7.79 -4.13 -15.57
N GLU A 527 8.26 -3.40 -14.58
CA GLU A 527 8.67 -2.00 -14.68
C GLU A 527 10.20 -1.89 -14.54
N ARG A 528 10.73 -0.69 -14.77
CA ARG A 528 12.16 -0.43 -14.58
C ARG A 528 12.53 -0.73 -13.14
N THR A 529 13.59 -1.49 -12.92
CA THR A 529 14.12 -1.77 -11.58
C THR A 529 14.53 -0.48 -10.89
N GLY A 530 14.17 -0.30 -9.62
CA GLY A 530 14.40 0.92 -8.84
C GLY A 530 13.54 2.12 -9.28
N SER A 531 12.43 1.87 -9.99
CA SER A 531 11.48 2.93 -10.38
C SER A 531 10.54 3.36 -9.27
N TYR A 532 10.49 2.61 -8.17
CA TYR A 532 9.66 2.95 -7.01
C TYR A 532 10.26 4.15 -6.26
N ALA A 533 9.47 5.22 -6.10
CA ALA A 533 9.87 6.36 -5.29
C ALA A 533 9.37 6.16 -3.86
N ARG A 534 10.30 5.97 -2.94
CA ARG A 534 10.02 5.87 -1.50
C ARG A 534 9.36 7.14 -0.96
N VAL A 535 8.55 7.00 0.10
CA VAL A 535 8.03 8.15 0.86
C VAL A 535 9.20 9.00 1.35
N GLY A 536 9.09 10.32 1.15
CA GLY A 536 10.09 11.27 1.61
C GLY A 536 10.28 11.21 3.12
N TYR A 537 11.48 11.47 3.58
CA TYR A 537 11.79 11.57 5.00
C TYR A 537 10.93 12.68 5.64
N ASP A 538 10.43 12.46 6.86
CA ASP A 538 9.51 13.36 7.59
C ASP A 538 8.17 13.64 6.90
N ARG A 539 7.81 12.86 5.88
CA ARG A 539 6.47 12.92 5.30
C ARG A 539 5.49 12.06 6.08
N SER A 540 4.29 12.60 6.27
CA SER A 540 3.15 11.85 6.81
C SER A 540 1.91 12.13 5.98
N TYR A 541 1.03 11.14 5.88
CA TYR A 541 -0.27 11.30 5.22
C TYR A 541 -1.08 12.49 5.76
N TYR A 542 -0.81 12.89 7.00
CA TYR A 542 -1.46 14.01 7.68
C TYR A 542 -0.73 15.35 7.56
N ASP A 543 0.38 15.43 6.82
CA ASP A 543 1.19 16.67 6.69
C ASP A 543 0.47 17.80 5.93
N GLY A 544 -0.61 17.46 5.22
CA GLY A 544 -1.43 18.42 4.48
C GLY A 544 -0.99 18.65 3.04
N ASP A 545 0.15 18.09 2.60
CA ASP A 545 0.62 18.19 1.21
C ASP A 545 -0.16 17.24 0.29
N THR A 546 -1.39 17.63 -0.01
CA THR A 546 -2.29 16.82 -0.83
C THR A 546 -1.78 16.62 -2.26
N ALA A 547 -1.00 17.58 -2.78
CA ALA A 547 -0.41 17.48 -4.12
C ALA A 547 0.62 16.34 -4.18
N TYR A 548 1.54 16.29 -3.23
CA TYR A 548 2.54 15.22 -3.12
C TYR A 548 1.88 13.84 -3.03
N TRP A 549 0.85 13.69 -2.18
CA TRP A 549 0.19 12.40 -1.99
C TRP A 549 -0.65 11.98 -3.18
N ALA A 550 -1.34 12.93 -3.85
CA ALA A 550 -2.08 12.66 -5.09
C ALA A 550 -1.14 12.23 -6.23
N GLU A 551 -0.03 12.95 -6.41
CA GLU A 551 0.98 12.61 -7.41
C GLU A 551 1.58 11.23 -7.16
N ARG A 552 1.90 10.90 -5.90
CA ARG A 552 2.41 9.59 -5.51
C ARG A 552 1.43 8.47 -5.87
N LEU A 553 0.15 8.61 -5.57
CA LEU A 553 -0.90 7.67 -5.95
C LEU A 553 -1.01 7.53 -7.47
N SER A 554 -0.98 8.64 -8.19
CA SER A 554 -1.12 8.66 -9.65
C SER A 554 0.06 8.00 -10.39
N LYS A 555 1.23 7.94 -9.78
CA LYS A 555 2.41 7.23 -10.31
C LYS A 555 2.31 5.70 -10.13
N GLY A 556 1.24 5.20 -9.53
CA GLY A 556 1.02 3.76 -9.36
C GLY A 556 1.85 3.13 -8.26
N TYR A 557 2.32 3.91 -7.30
CA TYR A 557 2.98 3.38 -6.12
C TYR A 557 1.95 2.72 -5.21
N GLY A 558 2.18 1.46 -4.90
CA GLY A 558 1.26 0.61 -4.18
C GLY A 558 0.60 -0.44 -5.07
N ASN A 559 -0.63 -0.86 -4.74
CA ASN A 559 -1.35 -1.94 -5.43
C ASN A 559 -2.06 -1.49 -6.73
N ILE A 560 -1.70 -0.33 -7.29
CA ILE A 560 -2.36 0.26 -8.47
C ILE A 560 -1.55 -0.06 -9.72
N THR A 561 -2.22 -0.63 -10.74
CA THR A 561 -1.61 -0.85 -12.05
C THR A 561 -1.44 0.46 -12.82
N PRO A 562 -0.52 0.55 -13.79
CA PRO A 562 -0.38 1.75 -14.64
C PRO A 562 -1.68 2.20 -15.31
N ALA A 563 -2.51 1.24 -15.72
CA ALA A 563 -3.83 1.54 -16.30
C ALA A 563 -4.77 2.19 -15.26
N LYS A 564 -4.84 1.63 -14.05
CA LYS A 564 -5.63 2.22 -12.95
C LYS A 564 -5.07 3.58 -12.54
N ALA A 565 -3.75 3.77 -12.54
CA ALA A 565 -3.11 5.06 -12.26
C ALA A 565 -3.47 6.14 -13.31
N LYS A 566 -3.58 5.76 -14.60
CA LYS A 566 -4.04 6.67 -15.67
C LYS A 566 -5.50 7.09 -15.47
N MET A 567 -6.37 6.14 -15.09
CA MET A 567 -7.77 6.45 -14.74
C MET A 567 -7.84 7.36 -13.51
N LEU A 568 -7.05 7.06 -12.48
CA LEU A 568 -7.00 7.85 -11.24
C LEU A 568 -6.59 9.32 -11.49
N ARG A 569 -5.61 9.55 -12.37
CA ARG A 569 -5.21 10.92 -12.77
C ARG A 569 -6.35 11.67 -13.45
N ARG A 570 -7.06 11.01 -14.37
CA ARG A 570 -8.20 11.62 -15.08
C ARG A 570 -9.35 11.99 -14.14
N GLN A 571 -9.47 11.30 -13.00
CA GLN A 571 -10.50 11.51 -11.98
C GLN A 571 -10.02 12.36 -10.80
N ASP A 572 -8.86 13.03 -10.89
CA ASP A 572 -8.24 13.81 -9.81
C ASP A 572 -8.13 13.06 -8.47
N GLY A 573 -7.97 11.73 -8.55
CA GLY A 573 -7.90 10.87 -7.39
C GLY A 573 -9.21 10.68 -6.64
N ILE A 574 -10.36 10.96 -7.26
CA ILE A 574 -11.69 10.92 -6.63
C ILE A 574 -12.52 9.78 -7.23
N CYS A 575 -13.19 9.01 -6.36
CA CYS A 575 -14.16 8.00 -6.80
C CYS A 575 -15.47 8.70 -7.23
N PRO A 576 -15.97 8.46 -8.47
CA PRO A 576 -17.17 9.13 -8.97
C PRO A 576 -18.45 8.75 -8.21
N VAL A 577 -18.48 7.59 -7.57
CA VAL A 577 -19.65 7.08 -6.83
C VAL A 577 -19.80 7.71 -5.45
N CYS A 578 -18.75 7.63 -4.61
CA CYS A 578 -18.84 8.12 -3.23
C CYS A 578 -18.14 9.46 -3.02
N LYS A 579 -17.61 10.07 -4.08
CA LYS A 579 -16.87 11.35 -4.06
C LYS A 579 -15.71 11.40 -3.06
N CYS A 580 -15.26 10.23 -2.55
CA CYS A 580 -14.09 10.13 -1.67
C CYS A 580 -12.80 10.05 -2.50
N ARG A 581 -11.72 10.65 -2.01
CA ARG A 581 -10.39 10.42 -2.57
C ARG A 581 -9.96 8.98 -2.34
N PHE A 582 -9.26 8.42 -3.31
CA PHE A 582 -8.57 7.15 -3.13
C PHE A 582 -7.37 7.32 -2.19
N THR A 583 -7.13 6.28 -1.40
CA THR A 583 -5.95 6.13 -0.56
C THR A 583 -5.14 4.92 -1.03
N ASN A 584 -3.91 4.79 -0.58
CA ASN A 584 -3.06 3.63 -0.91
C ASN A 584 -3.55 2.30 -0.29
N THR A 585 -4.45 2.37 0.68
CA THR A 585 -5.08 1.19 1.32
C THR A 585 -6.35 0.76 0.61
N ASP A 586 -6.92 1.61 -0.25
CA ASP A 586 -8.12 1.28 -0.99
C ASP A 586 -7.83 0.21 -2.07
N LEU A 587 -8.84 -0.61 -2.33
CA LEU A 587 -8.83 -1.58 -3.43
C LEU A 587 -9.66 -0.99 -4.58
N PRO A 588 -9.02 -0.32 -5.54
CA PRO A 588 -9.73 0.29 -6.66
C PRO A 588 -10.04 -0.76 -7.73
N GLU A 589 -11.27 -0.72 -8.26
CA GLU A 589 -11.73 -1.53 -9.38
C GLU A 589 -12.07 -0.64 -10.59
N ALA A 590 -11.76 -1.15 -11.78
CA ALA A 590 -12.17 -0.50 -13.02
C ALA A 590 -13.59 -0.93 -13.36
N HIS A 591 -14.48 0.04 -13.54
CA HIS A 591 -15.88 -0.15 -13.90
C HIS A 591 -16.14 0.41 -15.30
N HIS A 592 -16.94 -0.32 -16.11
CA HIS A 592 -17.36 0.14 -17.43
C HIS A 592 -18.57 1.09 -17.28
N ILE A 593 -18.44 2.30 -17.81
CA ILE A 593 -19.55 3.27 -17.86
C ILE A 593 -20.64 2.69 -18.74
N HIS A 594 -20.32 2.29 -19.96
CA HIS A 594 -21.18 1.52 -20.84
C HIS A 594 -20.80 0.03 -20.74
N PRO A 595 -21.71 -0.85 -20.34
CA PRO A 595 -21.41 -2.26 -20.10
C PRO A 595 -20.95 -3.01 -21.35
N ARG A 596 -20.05 -3.96 -21.20
CA ARG A 596 -19.56 -4.81 -22.30
C ARG A 596 -20.65 -5.60 -22.99
N HIS A 597 -21.65 -6.09 -22.27
CA HIS A 597 -22.75 -6.86 -22.85
C HIS A 597 -23.70 -6.00 -23.68
N LEU A 598 -23.65 -4.68 -23.54
CA LEU A 598 -24.36 -3.69 -24.35
C LEU A 598 -23.45 -3.08 -25.42
N GLY A 599 -22.27 -3.66 -25.70
CA GLY A 599 -21.34 -3.17 -26.71
C GLY A 599 -20.25 -2.22 -26.21
N GLY A 600 -20.15 -2.01 -24.90
CA GLY A 600 -19.14 -1.13 -24.30
C GLY A 600 -17.71 -1.67 -24.48
N GLU A 601 -16.82 -0.83 -24.98
CA GLU A 601 -15.42 -1.15 -25.23
C GLU A 601 -14.51 -1.00 -23.99
N ASP A 602 -13.35 -1.69 -24.01
CA ASP A 602 -12.29 -1.56 -23.00
C ASP A 602 -11.40 -0.30 -23.22
N THR A 603 -12.01 0.81 -23.62
CA THR A 603 -11.34 2.09 -23.81
C THR A 603 -11.28 2.89 -22.52
N TYR A 604 -10.27 3.77 -22.38
CA TYR A 604 -10.17 4.62 -21.20
C TYR A 604 -11.34 5.61 -21.07
N SER A 605 -11.99 5.99 -22.15
CA SER A 605 -13.20 6.81 -22.15
C SER A 605 -14.38 6.08 -21.49
N ASN A 606 -14.46 4.77 -21.70
CA ASN A 606 -15.53 3.93 -21.14
C ASN A 606 -15.18 3.32 -19.76
N LEU A 607 -14.01 3.62 -19.18
CA LEU A 607 -13.57 3.06 -17.92
C LEU A 607 -13.42 4.13 -16.84
N VAL A 608 -14.00 3.88 -15.66
CA VAL A 608 -13.79 4.68 -14.46
C VAL A 608 -13.25 3.82 -13.33
N LEU A 609 -12.48 4.44 -12.44
CA LEU A 609 -11.96 3.78 -11.26
C LEU A 609 -12.92 4.05 -10.08
N VAL A 610 -13.37 3.00 -9.44
CA VAL A 610 -14.24 3.06 -8.25
C VAL A 610 -13.62 2.25 -7.12
N HIS A 611 -13.98 2.55 -5.87
CA HIS A 611 -13.59 1.68 -4.76
C HIS A 611 -14.26 0.32 -4.91
N LEU A 612 -13.64 -0.75 -4.43
CA LEU A 612 -14.20 -2.10 -4.48
C LEU A 612 -15.62 -2.16 -3.91
N HIS A 613 -15.87 -1.53 -2.76
CA HIS A 613 -17.18 -1.46 -2.16
C HIS A 613 -18.20 -0.62 -2.95
N CYS A 614 -17.73 0.39 -3.68
CA CYS A 614 -18.57 1.16 -4.60
C CYS A 614 -18.91 0.34 -5.85
N HIS A 615 -17.95 -0.45 -6.36
CA HIS A 615 -18.18 -1.41 -7.44
C HIS A 615 -19.22 -2.47 -7.05
N ASP A 616 -19.07 -3.05 -5.84
CA ASP A 616 -20.03 -3.99 -5.28
C ASP A 616 -21.44 -3.36 -5.12
N LYS A 617 -21.51 -2.05 -4.78
CA LYS A 617 -22.77 -1.32 -4.65
C LYS A 617 -23.46 -1.18 -6.00
N ILE A 618 -22.75 -0.73 -7.02
CA ILE A 618 -23.28 -0.59 -8.39
C ILE A 618 -23.91 -1.90 -8.86
N HIS A 619 -23.21 -3.03 -8.70
CA HIS A 619 -23.70 -4.33 -9.15
C HIS A 619 -24.85 -4.91 -8.33
N ARG A 620 -25.04 -4.45 -7.10
CA ARG A 620 -26.14 -4.91 -6.23
C ARG A 620 -27.43 -4.16 -6.47
N GLU A 621 -27.35 -2.85 -6.67
CA GLU A 621 -28.53 -1.99 -6.86
C GLU A 621 -29.19 -2.17 -8.22
N ASN A 622 -28.49 -2.81 -9.17
CA ASN A 622 -29.02 -3.07 -10.52
C ASN A 622 -28.74 -4.50 -10.98
N PRO A 623 -29.39 -5.50 -10.39
CA PRO A 623 -29.16 -6.91 -10.73
C PRO A 623 -29.61 -7.29 -12.15
N GLY A 624 -30.52 -6.52 -12.76
CA GLY A 624 -31.05 -6.74 -14.12
C GLY A 624 -30.34 -5.94 -15.22
N ILE A 625 -29.76 -4.80 -14.86
CA ILE A 625 -28.95 -3.98 -15.77
C ILE A 625 -27.49 -4.22 -15.36
N LYS A 626 -26.79 -5.10 -16.05
CA LYS A 626 -25.35 -5.35 -15.83
C LYS A 626 -24.50 -4.15 -16.29
N GLY A 627 -24.91 -2.95 -15.94
CA GLY A 627 -24.25 -1.69 -16.21
C GLY A 627 -25.15 -0.54 -15.84
N ILE A 628 -24.71 0.33 -14.95
CA ILE A 628 -25.30 1.64 -14.76
C ILE A 628 -24.52 2.60 -15.65
N THR A 629 -25.22 3.32 -16.47
CA THR A 629 -24.75 4.60 -16.99
C THR A 629 -24.55 5.50 -15.76
N ILE A 630 -23.33 5.87 -15.47
CA ILE A 630 -23.00 6.78 -14.33
C ILE A 630 -23.68 8.15 -14.50
N SER A 631 -24.14 8.47 -15.74
CA SER A 631 -24.98 9.63 -16.06
C SER A 631 -26.26 9.75 -15.24
N GLN A 632 -26.80 8.65 -14.70
CA GLN A 632 -28.00 8.68 -13.87
C GLN A 632 -27.73 9.04 -12.40
N THR A 633 -26.48 9.13 -11.97
CA THR A 633 -26.12 9.35 -10.55
C THR A 633 -25.64 10.76 -10.20
N SER A 634 -25.29 11.61 -11.18
CA SER A 634 -25.12 13.07 -10.98
C SER A 634 -24.91 13.83 -12.30
N PRO A 635 -25.52 15.03 -12.46
CA PRO A 635 -25.33 15.92 -13.62
C PRO A 635 -23.87 16.37 -13.83
N GLU A 636 -23.02 16.30 -12.79
CA GLU A 636 -21.61 16.71 -12.84
C GLU A 636 -20.70 15.74 -13.62
N LEU A 637 -21.18 14.52 -13.91
CA LEU A 637 -20.42 13.55 -14.70
C LEU A 637 -20.62 13.69 -16.22
N GLU A 638 -21.72 14.29 -16.64
CA GLU A 638 -21.94 14.62 -18.06
C GLU A 638 -20.92 15.64 -18.57
N GLY A 639 -20.53 16.62 -17.72
CA GLY A 639 -19.45 17.54 -18.02
C GLY A 639 -18.07 16.86 -18.18
N PHE A 640 -17.85 15.75 -17.48
CA PHE A 640 -16.62 14.95 -17.56
C PHE A 640 -16.52 14.10 -18.82
N LEU A 641 -17.65 13.69 -19.35
CA LEU A 641 -17.72 12.79 -20.52
C LEU A 641 -17.72 13.56 -21.85
N ASN A 642 -18.28 14.76 -21.87
CA ASN A 642 -18.47 15.55 -23.10
C ASN A 642 -17.30 16.48 -23.43
N ASN A 643 -16.50 16.86 -22.43
CA ASN A 643 -15.42 17.83 -22.62
C ASN A 643 -14.05 17.24 -22.37
N GLY A 644 -13.42 16.42 -23.01
CA GLY A 644 -12.03 15.94 -22.87
C GLY A 644 -11.01 16.85 -22.11
N MET A 645 -11.47 17.88 -21.41
CA MET A 645 -10.72 18.85 -20.62
C MET A 645 -11.02 18.71 -19.12
N ALA A 646 -9.99 18.80 -18.30
CA ALA A 646 -10.10 18.87 -16.85
C ALA A 646 -10.96 20.07 -16.42
N PRO A 647 -11.88 19.91 -15.43
CA PRO A 647 -12.66 21.06 -14.93
C PRO A 647 -11.75 22.10 -14.30
N ALA A 648 -11.97 23.35 -14.68
CA ALA A 648 -11.24 24.55 -14.27
C ALA A 648 -11.50 24.95 -12.80
N TYR A 649 -11.28 24.05 -11.83
CA TYR A 649 -11.37 24.39 -10.40
C TYR A 649 -10.02 24.67 -9.71
N LEU A 650 -8.96 24.88 -10.48
CA LEU A 650 -7.63 25.24 -9.95
C LEU A 650 -7.21 26.70 -10.23
N THR A 651 -8.11 27.56 -10.70
CA THR A 651 -7.79 28.98 -10.94
C THR A 651 -8.85 29.91 -10.37
N LYS A 652 -9.05 29.89 -9.04
CA LYS A 652 -9.63 31.02 -8.30
C LYS A 652 -9.14 30.93 -6.87
N ASP A 653 -8.00 31.54 -6.64
CA ASP A 653 -7.60 32.31 -5.46
C ASP A 653 -6.12 32.68 -5.56
N THR A 654 -5.81 33.60 -6.48
CA THR A 654 -4.72 34.57 -6.33
C THR A 654 -5.07 35.78 -7.18
N LYS A 655 -5.75 36.72 -6.59
CA LYS A 655 -5.69 38.11 -7.05
C LYS A 655 -4.29 38.64 -6.72
N VAL A 656 -3.45 38.74 -7.74
CA VAL A 656 -2.26 39.61 -7.71
C VAL A 656 -2.49 40.66 -8.78
N SER A 657 -2.36 41.88 -8.33
CA SER A 657 -2.49 43.15 -9.02
C SER A 657 -1.73 43.16 -10.36
N LYS A 658 -2.39 43.72 -11.37
CA LYS A 658 -1.79 44.13 -12.63
C LYS A 658 -0.71 45.19 -12.39
N SER A 659 0.50 44.90 -12.83
CA SER A 659 1.42 45.93 -13.31
C SER A 659 1.94 45.49 -14.68
N THR A 660 1.64 46.34 -15.62
CA THR A 660 2.11 46.36 -17.01
C THR A 660 3.63 46.32 -17.07
N ASN A 661 4.18 45.37 -17.85
CA ASN A 661 5.35 45.66 -18.68
C ASN A 661 5.47 44.62 -19.80
N MET A 662 5.55 45.16 -21.01
CA MET A 662 5.80 44.48 -22.27
C MET A 662 7.11 43.71 -22.28
N VAL A 663 7.14 42.51 -22.84
CA VAL A 663 8.34 41.89 -23.40
C VAL A 663 7.99 41.15 -24.70
N PRO A 664 8.82 41.25 -25.73
CA PRO A 664 8.44 41.00 -27.11
C PRO A 664 8.46 39.51 -27.51
N SER A 665 7.60 39.21 -28.44
CA SER A 665 7.47 37.96 -29.20
C SER A 665 8.76 37.63 -29.97
N ILE A 666 9.32 36.45 -29.77
CA ILE A 666 10.29 35.83 -30.68
C ILE A 666 9.53 34.80 -31.53
N LYS A 667 9.34 35.17 -32.78
CA LYS A 667 8.94 34.27 -33.88
C LYS A 667 10.14 33.39 -34.22
N PHE A 668 9.98 32.08 -34.20
CA PHE A 668 10.90 31.18 -34.90
C PHE A 668 10.42 30.98 -36.32
N ASP A 669 11.24 31.44 -37.22
CA ASP A 669 11.08 31.32 -38.70
C ASP A 669 11.60 29.94 -39.11
N THR A 670 10.73 29.22 -39.87
CA THR A 670 11.08 27.95 -40.51
C THR A 670 11.31 28.23 -41.99
N SER A 671 12.55 28.57 -42.34
CA SER A 671 12.98 28.44 -43.73
C SER A 671 14.51 28.43 -43.83
N THR A 672 15.00 27.56 -44.68
CA THR A 672 16.35 27.47 -45.23
C THR A 672 17.32 26.57 -44.48
N VAL A 673 17.56 25.37 -44.97
CA VAL A 673 18.72 25.01 -45.79
C VAL A 673 18.48 23.67 -46.50
N LEU A 674 18.35 23.81 -47.81
CA LEU A 674 18.56 22.74 -48.82
C LEU A 674 20.00 22.82 -49.35
N ARG A 675 20.55 21.67 -49.76
CA ARG A 675 21.78 21.38 -50.56
C ARG A 675 23.02 21.05 -49.74
N THR A 676 23.58 19.89 -49.93
CA THR A 676 24.21 19.18 -51.04
C THR A 676 24.58 17.78 -50.52
N GLY A 677 24.40 16.64 -51.12
CA GLY A 677 24.68 16.15 -52.45
C GLY A 677 25.78 15.10 -52.45
N LYS A 678 25.50 13.92 -53.07
CA LYS A 678 26.36 12.82 -53.52
C LYS A 678 26.45 11.60 -52.63
N GLU A 679 25.77 10.54 -52.95
CA GLU A 679 26.07 9.43 -53.92
C GLU A 679 27.08 8.40 -53.45
N ALA A 680 26.61 7.18 -53.56
CA ALA A 680 27.23 5.87 -53.81
C ALA A 680 27.47 5.04 -52.55
N GLY A 681 27.06 3.80 -52.45
CA GLY A 681 26.91 2.76 -53.41
C GLY A 681 26.29 1.52 -52.75
N ILE A 682 25.50 0.88 -53.56
CA ILE A 682 24.87 -0.42 -53.42
C ILE A 682 25.97 -1.51 -53.44
N ILE A 683 25.96 -2.46 -52.51
CA ILE A 683 26.39 -3.85 -52.74
C ILE A 683 25.54 -4.79 -51.89
N THR A 684 24.75 -5.59 -52.56
CA THR A 684 24.12 -6.86 -52.10
C THR A 684 24.97 -8.05 -52.60
N PRO A 685 24.55 -9.31 -52.37
CA PRO A 685 25.16 -10.16 -51.37
C PRO A 685 25.86 -11.40 -52.01
N ALA A 686 26.58 -12.17 -51.25
CA ALA A 686 26.97 -13.53 -51.70
C ALA A 686 26.89 -14.51 -50.54
N SER A 687 26.05 -15.42 -50.71
CA SER A 687 25.93 -16.85 -50.43
C SER A 687 27.19 -17.61 -50.02
N GLY A 688 27.02 -18.57 -49.14
CA GLY A 688 27.76 -19.83 -49.21
C GLY A 688 28.35 -20.30 -47.88
N GLY A 689 27.98 -21.51 -47.46
CA GLY A 689 28.86 -22.43 -46.82
C GLY A 689 28.45 -23.08 -45.51
N ASP A 690 27.73 -24.07 -45.69
CA ASP A 690 27.51 -25.35 -44.97
C ASP A 690 28.73 -25.91 -44.20
N LYS A 691 28.44 -26.61 -43.08
CA LYS A 691 29.06 -27.74 -42.36
C LYS A 691 29.04 -27.47 -40.87
N GLY A 692 28.31 -28.20 -40.06
CA GLY A 692 28.27 -29.63 -39.89
C GLY A 692 28.92 -30.03 -38.58
N HIS A 693 28.23 -30.84 -37.75
CA HIS A 693 28.71 -31.56 -36.56
C HIS A 693 28.84 -30.79 -35.24
N ASN A 694 28.44 -31.27 -34.08
CA ASN A 694 28.05 -32.60 -33.58
C ASN A 694 27.41 -32.45 -32.18
N LEU A 695 26.52 -33.35 -31.90
CA LEU A 695 25.97 -33.70 -30.60
C LEU A 695 27.06 -34.15 -29.60
N LYS A 696 26.86 -33.83 -28.33
CA LYS A 696 26.95 -34.77 -27.18
C LYS A 696 26.62 -34.01 -25.91
N SER A 697 25.49 -34.27 -25.27
CA SER A 697 25.21 -35.08 -24.07
C SER A 697 26.07 -34.77 -22.85
N LEU A 698 25.43 -34.40 -21.74
CA LEU A 698 25.47 -35.13 -20.48
C LEU A 698 24.78 -34.30 -19.36
N LYS A 699 23.85 -35.00 -18.75
CA LYS A 699 23.27 -35.01 -17.39
C LYS A 699 22.59 -33.80 -16.83
#